data_610da80e952e07d2d3e3666b01666757
#
_entry.id   610da80e952e07d2d3e3666b01666757
#
_cell.length_a   1.000
_cell.length_b   1.000
_cell.length_c   1.000
_cell.angle_alpha   90.00
_cell.angle_beta   90.00
_cell.angle_gamma   90.00
#
_symmetry.space_group_name_H-M   'P 1'
#
loop_
_entity.id
_entity.type
_entity.pdbx_description
1 polymer ?
#
loop_
_entity_poly.entity_id
_entity_poly.type
_entity_poly.pdbx_seq_one_letter_code
_entity_poly.pdbx_strand_id
1 'polypeptide(L)'
;MRRALVLILVLICTLPALSQAKRPFTFEDMMALKRVGEPVPSPDGKWVLFSAVDVDLAADKKTPHVWIVPLASETQGPSTALGMTGERMIIADQDADRPRWSPDGKRFAFISTKENGSQVWIADVDSAAGAVTGVRRLTDIKSGAGGELWSPDGKNILFTSDVYPGCDNSPADEAACNAKRLEEWKESKVKALLFDRLLYRHWNAYKEGKRSHIFVVPVEVKTPTLPNTGAGWGTLVSEARDLTPGDYDAPVFSLGGQDDYALSSDGQELCYASNHDKVEAISTNNDLWIVPVNWDANAKPADVLAKTKNITVDNPASDSNPLYSPDGKWIAYRAQQRPGDESDRFRLMILDRATGEKRNLAQPMDDWINWFTWTPDSSEIFFVATDAEARNRGQTTIWSTTVAPNMSAPKNLHSGERALAVISMKRITRGYDDDLVFTREGRAILFTRMSLEHPSQIQRLVLPARLDPSDLPQGEQLTHLNDSVLSQIAMSPLESFWFEGAYGDKVQGFLVKPPNFDAGKKYPVKFLIHGGPEGAWGDDWSYRWNPELFAANGYVVIMINFHGSTGYGQKFIDAINDDWGGAPFEDLMKGLDYAEKTYPFIDKDRECALGASYGGYAINWILGHTDRFKCLVSHDGMFNSTSAWGTTEELWFNDWEFKGTPYTNRDSYDKWSPHLYATKFKTPTLVIHGQLDYRLDVSEGFQLFTTLQRLGVPSKMLYFPDEGHWVLKPQNSQLWYRTVNGWVDQWTGVR
;
A
#
# COMPACT_ATOMS: atom_id res chain seq x y z
N MET A 1 -49.02 -28.40 68.26
CA MET A 1 -48.44 -28.66 66.94
C MET A 1 -48.00 -27.35 66.27
N ARG A 2 -46.74 -26.98 66.47
CA ARG A 2 -46.19 -25.72 65.87
C ARG A 2 -45.24 -26.17 64.72
N ARG A 3 -45.53 -25.75 63.48
CA ARG A 3 -44.66 -25.94 62.32
C ARG A 3 -43.60 -24.81 62.31
N ALA A 4 -42.34 -25.15 62.45
CA ALA A 4 -41.21 -24.25 62.26
C ALA A 4 -40.88 -24.19 60.74
N LEU A 5 -40.95 -22.97 60.15
CA LEU A 5 -40.51 -22.70 58.79
C LEU A 5 -39.00 -22.36 58.88
N VAL A 6 -38.17 -23.16 58.23
CA VAL A 6 -36.72 -22.87 58.06
C VAL A 6 -36.56 -22.12 56.76
N LEU A 7 -36.18 -20.84 56.81
CA LEU A 7 -35.79 -20.01 55.67
C LEU A 7 -34.29 -20.30 55.39
N ILE A 8 -33.97 -20.92 54.28
CA ILE A 8 -32.60 -21.05 53.76
C ILE A 8 -32.32 -19.77 52.97
N LEU A 9 -31.47 -18.92 53.50
CA LEU A 9 -30.92 -17.74 52.82
C LEU A 9 -29.76 -18.20 51.91
N VAL A 10 -29.99 -18.28 50.59
CA VAL A 10 -28.92 -18.52 49.62
C VAL A 10 -28.18 -17.21 49.40
N LEU A 11 -27.00 -17.08 49.98
CA LEU A 11 -26.08 -15.97 49.74
C LEU A 11 -25.40 -16.20 48.37
N ILE A 12 -25.88 -15.55 47.30
CA ILE A 12 -25.21 -15.50 46.00
C ILE A 12 -24.02 -14.55 46.17
N CYS A 13 -22.83 -15.10 46.42
CA CYS A 13 -21.59 -14.35 46.27
C CYS A 13 -21.37 -14.05 44.79
N THR A 14 -21.77 -12.85 44.34
CA THR A 14 -21.27 -12.29 43.07
C THR A 14 -19.81 -11.93 43.29
N LEU A 15 -18.91 -12.84 42.92
CA LEU A 15 -17.50 -12.49 42.74
C LEU A 15 -17.45 -11.46 41.62
N PRO A 16 -16.86 -10.28 41.86
CA PRO A 16 -16.56 -9.40 40.75
C PRO A 16 -15.62 -10.18 39.82
N ALA A 17 -16.00 -10.31 38.55
CA ALA A 17 -15.06 -10.77 37.53
C ALA A 17 -13.89 -9.79 37.57
N LEU A 18 -12.77 -10.17 38.14
CA LEU A 18 -11.52 -9.43 38.05
C LEU A 18 -11.21 -9.37 36.54
N SER A 19 -11.46 -8.24 35.93
CA SER A 19 -10.95 -7.96 34.60
C SER A 19 -9.45 -8.22 34.63
N GLN A 20 -9.00 -9.24 33.93
CA GLN A 20 -7.59 -9.56 33.85
C GLN A 20 -6.89 -8.33 33.28
N ALA A 21 -5.90 -7.80 33.98
CA ALA A 21 -5.16 -6.62 33.52
C ALA A 21 -4.55 -6.95 32.14
N LYS A 22 -4.81 -6.08 31.16
CA LYS A 22 -4.23 -6.22 29.83
C LYS A 22 -2.71 -6.21 29.89
N ARG A 23 -2.07 -7.06 29.13
CA ARG A 23 -0.60 -7.18 29.05
C ARG A 23 0.01 -6.33 27.95
N PRO A 24 1.32 -6.03 28.00
CA PRO A 24 2.02 -5.37 26.92
C PRO A 24 1.94 -6.17 25.60
N PHE A 25 1.99 -5.44 24.48
CA PHE A 25 2.05 -5.99 23.13
C PHE A 25 3.40 -6.65 22.86
N THR A 26 3.41 -7.80 22.21
CA THR A 26 4.63 -8.53 21.83
C THR A 26 4.74 -8.70 20.33
N PHE A 27 5.95 -9.04 19.86
CA PHE A 27 6.17 -9.35 18.44
C PHE A 27 5.35 -10.58 18.00
N GLU A 28 5.25 -11.57 18.86
CA GLU A 28 4.48 -12.80 18.64
C GLU A 28 2.98 -12.48 18.50
N ASP A 29 2.46 -11.54 19.27
CA ASP A 29 1.09 -11.05 19.12
C ASP A 29 0.89 -10.40 17.75
N MET A 30 1.81 -9.52 17.33
CA MET A 30 1.76 -8.86 16.03
C MET A 30 1.76 -9.88 14.88
N MET A 31 2.52 -10.97 15.02
CA MET A 31 2.53 -12.05 14.03
C MET A 31 1.27 -12.90 14.07
N ALA A 32 0.63 -13.04 15.23
CA ALA A 32 -0.64 -13.78 15.37
C ALA A 32 -1.85 -13.03 14.81
N LEU A 33 -1.75 -11.71 14.62
CA LEU A 33 -2.81 -10.92 14.02
C LEU A 33 -2.94 -11.21 12.53
N LYS A 34 -4.16 -11.52 12.09
CA LYS A 34 -4.50 -11.73 10.68
C LYS A 34 -4.52 -10.37 9.95
N ARG A 35 -3.94 -10.35 8.77
CA ARG A 35 -3.85 -9.15 7.92
C ARG A 35 -5.03 -9.15 6.97
N VAL A 36 -6.09 -8.44 7.34
CA VAL A 36 -7.34 -8.34 6.57
C VAL A 36 -7.11 -7.42 5.37
N GLY A 37 -7.48 -7.91 4.18
CA GLY A 37 -7.42 -7.18 2.92
C GLY A 37 -8.74 -6.53 2.53
N GLU A 38 -8.80 -6.06 1.29
CA GLU A 38 -9.92 -5.31 0.72
C GLU A 38 -11.26 -6.08 0.75
N PRO A 39 -12.39 -5.39 0.95
CA PRO A 39 -13.72 -5.99 0.87
C PRO A 39 -14.19 -6.16 -0.58
N VAL A 40 -14.73 -7.32 -0.92
CA VAL A 40 -15.28 -7.62 -2.23
C VAL A 40 -16.74 -8.08 -2.10
N PRO A 41 -17.72 -7.16 -2.23
CA PRO A 41 -19.14 -7.48 -2.07
C PRO A 41 -19.65 -8.37 -3.21
N SER A 42 -20.52 -9.32 -2.87
CA SER A 42 -21.17 -10.17 -3.87
C SER A 42 -22.17 -9.38 -4.71
N PRO A 43 -22.37 -9.74 -6.00
CA PRO A 43 -23.33 -9.07 -6.87
C PRO A 43 -24.78 -9.16 -6.39
N ASP A 44 -25.13 -10.15 -5.55
CA ASP A 44 -26.45 -10.29 -4.96
C ASP A 44 -26.62 -9.56 -3.61
N GLY A 45 -25.52 -8.91 -3.12
CA GLY A 45 -25.52 -8.11 -1.90
C GLY A 45 -25.62 -8.90 -0.59
N LYS A 46 -25.35 -10.21 -0.61
CA LYS A 46 -25.49 -11.05 0.59
C LYS A 46 -24.18 -11.31 1.32
N TRP A 47 -23.06 -11.22 0.62
CA TRP A 47 -21.76 -11.65 1.10
C TRP A 47 -20.67 -10.63 0.80
N VAL A 48 -19.63 -10.64 1.62
CA VAL A 48 -18.36 -9.96 1.35
C VAL A 48 -17.26 -11.00 1.39
N LEU A 49 -16.50 -11.12 0.30
CA LEU A 49 -15.23 -11.84 0.27
C LEU A 49 -14.10 -10.91 0.68
N PHE A 50 -13.05 -11.48 1.25
CA PHE A 50 -11.80 -10.78 1.51
C PHE A 50 -10.66 -11.79 1.69
N SER A 51 -9.42 -11.35 1.49
CA SER A 51 -8.25 -12.11 1.90
C SER A 51 -7.91 -11.81 3.35
N ALA A 52 -7.36 -12.80 4.06
CA ALA A 52 -6.67 -12.56 5.32
C ALA A 52 -5.40 -13.42 5.36
N VAL A 53 -4.25 -12.77 5.66
CA VAL A 53 -2.95 -13.45 5.72
C VAL A 53 -2.68 -13.95 7.13
N ASP A 54 -2.44 -15.24 7.24
CA ASP A 54 -1.91 -15.90 8.43
C ASP A 54 -0.38 -15.93 8.39
N VAL A 55 0.25 -15.77 9.56
CA VAL A 55 1.70 -15.86 9.70
C VAL A 55 2.05 -17.06 10.59
N ASP A 56 2.76 -18.02 10.02
CA ASP A 56 3.43 -19.08 10.78
C ASP A 56 4.89 -18.66 11.02
N LEU A 57 5.14 -18.15 12.22
CA LEU A 57 6.47 -17.68 12.60
C LEU A 57 7.49 -18.83 12.67
N ALA A 58 7.07 -20.05 13.05
CA ALA A 58 7.96 -21.19 13.16
C ALA A 58 8.37 -21.74 11.78
N ALA A 59 7.45 -21.74 10.83
CA ALA A 59 7.70 -22.12 9.44
C ALA A 59 8.28 -20.99 8.58
N ASP A 60 8.42 -19.78 9.13
CA ASP A 60 8.83 -18.57 8.40
C ASP A 60 7.95 -18.28 7.17
N LYS A 61 6.64 -18.46 7.32
CA LYS A 61 5.69 -18.42 6.20
C LYS A 61 4.52 -17.49 6.45
N LYS A 62 4.11 -16.80 5.39
CA LYS A 62 2.85 -16.05 5.29
C LYS A 62 1.95 -16.78 4.30
N THR A 63 0.70 -17.01 4.69
CA THR A 63 -0.26 -17.73 3.85
C THR A 63 -1.57 -16.94 3.79
N PRO A 64 -1.94 -16.38 2.64
CA PRO A 64 -3.25 -15.77 2.45
C PRO A 64 -4.33 -16.86 2.32
N HIS A 65 -5.51 -16.59 2.87
CA HIS A 65 -6.70 -17.40 2.71
C HIS A 65 -7.89 -16.52 2.38
N VAL A 66 -8.82 -17.04 1.58
CA VAL A 66 -10.08 -16.36 1.27
C VAL A 66 -11.11 -16.65 2.36
N TRP A 67 -11.67 -15.58 2.87
CA TRP A 67 -12.72 -15.55 3.88
C TRP A 67 -14.00 -14.95 3.31
N ILE A 68 -15.12 -15.25 3.96
CA ILE A 68 -16.44 -14.70 3.65
C ILE A 68 -17.15 -14.27 4.92
N VAL A 69 -17.85 -13.14 4.84
CA VAL A 69 -18.72 -12.64 5.92
C VAL A 69 -20.09 -12.29 5.34
N PRO A 70 -21.22 -12.57 6.06
CA PRO A 70 -22.53 -12.17 5.59
C PRO A 70 -22.68 -10.65 5.61
N LEU A 71 -23.29 -10.11 4.54
CA LEU A 71 -23.69 -8.71 4.47
C LEU A 71 -25.17 -8.64 4.83
N ALA A 72 -25.51 -8.02 5.98
CA ALA A 72 -26.90 -7.83 6.38
C ALA A 72 -27.67 -6.98 5.36
N SER A 73 -28.94 -7.29 5.15
CA SER A 73 -29.83 -6.49 4.27
C SER A 73 -29.80 -5.02 4.69
N GLU A 74 -29.69 -4.10 3.74
CA GLU A 74 -29.64 -2.65 3.96
C GLU A 74 -30.92 -2.09 4.63
N THR A 75 -31.99 -2.89 4.67
CA THR A 75 -33.27 -2.55 5.29
C THR A 75 -33.43 -3.07 6.72
N GLN A 76 -32.51 -3.89 7.21
CA GLN A 76 -32.53 -4.42 8.57
C GLN A 76 -31.41 -3.76 9.38
N GLY A 77 -31.75 -3.25 10.57
CA GLY A 77 -30.76 -2.81 11.55
C GLY A 77 -29.79 -3.90 11.97
N PRO A 78 -28.86 -3.65 12.91
CA PRO A 78 -27.82 -4.60 13.29
C PRO A 78 -28.39 -6.00 13.45
N SER A 79 -27.82 -6.97 12.73
CA SER A 79 -28.35 -8.32 12.54
C SER A 79 -28.39 -9.10 13.86
N THR A 80 -29.58 -9.16 14.48
CA THR A 80 -29.90 -10.16 15.50
C THR A 80 -30.63 -11.37 14.94
N ALA A 81 -30.80 -11.46 13.61
CA ALA A 81 -31.64 -12.49 13.00
C ALA A 81 -30.95 -13.10 11.78
N LEU A 82 -30.22 -14.13 12.03
CA LEU A 82 -30.09 -15.37 11.25
C LEU A 82 -28.95 -16.14 11.91
N GLY A 83 -29.15 -17.34 12.35
CA GLY A 83 -28.16 -18.21 12.98
C GLY A 83 -26.98 -18.62 12.07
N MET A 84 -26.48 -17.68 11.26
CA MET A 84 -25.27 -17.82 10.45
C MET A 84 -24.19 -16.95 11.09
N THR A 85 -23.38 -17.58 11.86
CA THR A 85 -22.27 -17.06 12.64
C THR A 85 -21.13 -16.55 11.78
N GLY A 86 -20.77 -15.27 11.92
CA GLY A 86 -19.44 -14.68 11.72
C GLY A 86 -18.74 -14.92 10.38
N GLU A 87 -17.57 -14.32 10.27
CA GLU A 87 -16.61 -14.58 9.20
C GLU A 87 -16.11 -16.02 9.24
N ARG A 88 -15.90 -16.63 8.06
CA ARG A 88 -15.33 -17.99 7.94
C ARG A 88 -14.40 -18.09 6.74
N MET A 89 -13.35 -18.87 6.90
CA MET A 89 -12.45 -19.26 5.81
C MET A 89 -13.20 -20.21 4.87
N ILE A 90 -13.16 -19.96 3.56
CA ILE A 90 -13.87 -20.76 2.55
C ILE A 90 -12.94 -21.45 1.56
N ILE A 91 -11.67 -21.08 1.51
CA ILE A 91 -10.59 -21.83 0.86
C ILE A 91 -9.53 -22.07 1.93
N ALA A 92 -9.41 -23.33 2.38
CA ALA A 92 -8.55 -23.71 3.50
C ALA A 92 -7.44 -24.72 3.12
N ASP A 93 -7.58 -25.43 2.00
CA ASP A 93 -6.68 -26.50 1.58
C ASP A 93 -5.50 -26.01 0.70
N GLN A 94 -5.45 -24.73 0.43
CA GLN A 94 -4.39 -24.04 -0.31
C GLN A 94 -4.30 -22.58 0.07
N ASP A 95 -3.19 -21.93 -0.31
CA ASP A 95 -3.10 -20.48 -0.31
C ASP A 95 -4.14 -19.92 -1.31
N ALA A 96 -4.76 -18.81 -0.94
CA ALA A 96 -5.77 -18.17 -1.77
C ALA A 96 -5.81 -16.67 -1.46
N ASP A 97 -5.57 -15.85 -2.47
CA ASP A 97 -5.50 -14.40 -2.34
C ASP A 97 -6.35 -13.69 -3.41
N ARG A 98 -6.66 -12.41 -3.18
CA ARG A 98 -7.31 -11.51 -4.14
C ARG A 98 -8.63 -12.06 -4.71
N PRO A 99 -9.64 -12.42 -3.90
CA PRO A 99 -10.89 -12.94 -4.45
C PRO A 99 -11.63 -11.88 -5.28
N ARG A 100 -12.18 -12.30 -6.44
CA ARG A 100 -12.98 -11.44 -7.32
C ARG A 100 -14.23 -12.18 -7.76
N TRP A 101 -15.42 -11.67 -7.39
CA TRP A 101 -16.68 -12.27 -7.81
C TRP A 101 -16.88 -12.23 -9.32
N SER A 102 -17.42 -13.30 -9.88
CA SER A 102 -18.00 -13.26 -11.23
C SER A 102 -19.24 -12.34 -11.23
N PRO A 103 -19.57 -11.69 -12.36
CA PRO A 103 -20.72 -10.77 -12.43
C PRO A 103 -22.07 -11.41 -12.07
N ASP A 104 -22.22 -12.72 -12.22
CA ASP A 104 -23.41 -13.47 -11.87
C ASP A 104 -23.46 -13.94 -10.39
N GLY A 105 -22.38 -13.69 -9.63
CA GLY A 105 -22.27 -14.05 -8.21
C GLY A 105 -22.22 -15.57 -7.92
N LYS A 106 -22.02 -16.40 -8.93
CA LYS A 106 -21.98 -17.85 -8.75
C LYS A 106 -20.57 -18.43 -8.60
N ARG A 107 -19.56 -17.62 -8.91
CA ARG A 107 -18.15 -18.00 -8.88
C ARG A 107 -17.34 -16.82 -8.34
N PHE A 108 -16.12 -17.11 -7.90
CA PHE A 108 -15.08 -16.09 -7.78
C PHE A 108 -13.75 -16.61 -8.32
N ALA A 109 -12.96 -15.71 -8.86
CA ALA A 109 -11.55 -15.95 -9.19
C ALA A 109 -10.67 -15.61 -8.01
N PHE A 110 -9.50 -16.23 -7.89
CA PHE A 110 -8.48 -15.95 -6.89
C PHE A 110 -7.10 -16.40 -7.37
N ILE A 111 -6.06 -15.90 -6.75
CA ILE A 111 -4.67 -16.31 -7.00
C ILE A 111 -4.25 -17.38 -6.01
N SER A 112 -3.56 -18.42 -6.49
CA SER A 112 -2.94 -19.44 -5.64
C SER A 112 -1.65 -19.95 -6.26
N THR A 113 -0.68 -20.29 -5.40
CA THR A 113 0.63 -20.86 -5.77
C THR A 113 0.68 -22.38 -5.62
N LYS A 114 -0.45 -23.04 -5.34
CA LYS A 114 -0.56 -24.50 -5.10
C LYS A 114 0.08 -25.34 -6.19
N GLU A 115 -0.05 -24.95 -7.45
CA GLU A 115 0.47 -25.69 -8.60
C GLU A 115 1.10 -24.75 -9.64
N ASN A 116 2.33 -25.06 -10.03
CA ASN A 116 3.07 -24.36 -11.09
C ASN A 116 3.27 -22.84 -10.89
N GLY A 117 3.51 -22.42 -9.63
CA GLY A 117 3.66 -21.00 -9.28
C GLY A 117 2.33 -20.28 -9.18
N SER A 118 2.35 -18.95 -9.25
CA SER A 118 1.15 -18.12 -9.17
C SER A 118 0.23 -18.34 -10.36
N GLN A 119 -1.02 -18.74 -10.12
CA GLN A 119 -2.03 -19.03 -11.15
C GLN A 119 -3.39 -18.48 -10.76
N VAL A 120 -4.22 -18.19 -11.76
CA VAL A 120 -5.65 -17.89 -11.54
C VAL A 120 -6.42 -19.18 -11.33
N TRP A 121 -7.21 -19.21 -10.26
CA TRP A 121 -8.12 -20.29 -9.90
C TRP A 121 -9.56 -19.78 -9.87
N ILE A 122 -10.52 -20.66 -10.03
CA ILE A 122 -11.95 -20.36 -9.93
C ILE A 122 -12.58 -21.27 -8.89
N ALA A 123 -13.38 -20.68 -8.01
CA ALA A 123 -14.24 -21.37 -7.07
C ALA A 123 -15.72 -21.21 -7.47
N ASP A 124 -16.46 -22.29 -7.53
CA ASP A 124 -17.91 -22.30 -7.67
C ASP A 124 -18.56 -22.13 -6.28
N VAL A 125 -19.61 -21.31 -6.19
CA VAL A 125 -20.24 -20.92 -4.91
C VAL A 125 -21.74 -21.21 -4.92
N ASP A 126 -22.22 -21.86 -3.87
CA ASP A 126 -23.63 -21.80 -3.48
C ASP A 126 -23.91 -20.42 -2.84
N SER A 127 -24.49 -19.50 -3.61
CA SER A 127 -24.75 -18.13 -3.15
C SER A 127 -25.77 -18.04 -2.01
N ALA A 128 -26.59 -19.07 -1.78
CA ALA A 128 -27.53 -19.09 -0.65
C ALA A 128 -26.82 -19.43 0.67
N ALA A 129 -25.84 -20.33 0.62
CA ALA A 129 -25.07 -20.76 1.78
C ALA A 129 -23.73 -20.01 1.94
N GLY A 130 -23.28 -19.27 0.91
CA GLY A 130 -21.95 -18.69 0.84
C GLY A 130 -20.83 -19.74 0.90
N ALA A 131 -21.07 -20.94 0.39
CA ALA A 131 -20.18 -22.09 0.49
C ALA A 131 -19.56 -22.43 -0.86
N VAL A 132 -18.29 -22.78 -0.87
CA VAL A 132 -17.58 -23.26 -2.06
C VAL A 132 -18.01 -24.70 -2.35
N THR A 133 -18.39 -24.96 -3.59
CA THR A 133 -18.86 -26.29 -4.07
C THR A 133 -17.87 -26.96 -5.00
N GLY A 134 -16.93 -26.22 -5.56
CA GLY A 134 -15.86 -26.74 -6.41
C GLY A 134 -14.75 -25.73 -6.59
N VAL A 135 -13.52 -26.21 -6.80
CA VAL A 135 -12.34 -25.37 -7.07
C VAL A 135 -11.58 -25.97 -8.24
N ARG A 136 -11.18 -25.13 -9.19
CA ARG A 136 -10.35 -25.54 -10.34
C ARG A 136 -9.36 -24.46 -10.74
N ARG A 137 -8.20 -24.88 -11.23
CA ARG A 137 -7.23 -24.00 -11.82
C ARG A 137 -7.70 -23.54 -13.22
N LEU A 138 -7.60 -22.27 -13.53
CA LEU A 138 -7.93 -21.69 -14.83
C LEU A 138 -6.70 -21.55 -15.72
N THR A 139 -5.58 -21.05 -15.19
CA THR A 139 -4.35 -20.82 -15.93
C THR A 139 -3.27 -21.85 -15.60
N ASP A 140 -2.36 -22.09 -16.55
CA ASP A 140 -1.13 -22.87 -16.36
C ASP A 140 0.02 -22.18 -17.11
N ILE A 141 0.31 -20.94 -16.75
CA ILE A 141 1.30 -20.09 -17.40
C ILE A 141 2.62 -20.22 -16.64
N LYS A 142 3.70 -20.55 -17.37
CA LYS A 142 5.03 -20.79 -16.74
C LYS A 142 5.66 -19.54 -16.13
N SER A 143 5.29 -18.37 -16.64
CA SER A 143 5.71 -17.06 -16.11
C SER A 143 4.85 -16.59 -14.92
N GLY A 144 3.80 -17.35 -14.56
CA GLY A 144 2.86 -16.98 -13.50
C GLY A 144 1.74 -16.06 -13.96
N ALA A 145 0.70 -15.95 -13.16
CA ALA A 145 -0.45 -15.07 -13.41
C ALA A 145 -0.83 -14.31 -12.13
N GLY A 146 -1.28 -13.07 -12.28
CA GLY A 146 -1.74 -12.21 -11.19
C GLY A 146 -2.72 -11.14 -11.68
N GLY A 147 -3.23 -10.29 -10.79
CA GLY A 147 -4.06 -9.13 -11.14
C GLY A 147 -5.39 -9.47 -11.84
N GLU A 148 -6.02 -10.60 -11.51
CA GLU A 148 -7.19 -11.13 -12.22
C GLU A 148 -8.41 -10.20 -12.17
N LEU A 149 -9.07 -10.05 -13.31
CA LEU A 149 -10.26 -9.22 -13.49
C LEU A 149 -11.27 -9.93 -14.40
N TRP A 150 -12.52 -10.05 -13.96
CA TRP A 150 -13.60 -10.60 -14.77
C TRP A 150 -14.04 -9.65 -15.87
N SER A 151 -14.34 -10.21 -17.06
CA SER A 151 -15.11 -9.46 -18.05
C SER A 151 -16.55 -9.24 -17.54
N PRO A 152 -17.21 -8.09 -17.89
CA PRO A 152 -18.57 -7.80 -17.43
C PRO A 152 -19.63 -8.85 -17.79
N ASP A 153 -19.40 -9.62 -18.87
CA ASP A 153 -20.27 -10.72 -19.29
C ASP A 153 -19.97 -12.06 -18.60
N GLY A 154 -18.92 -12.10 -17.75
CA GLY A 154 -18.50 -13.29 -17.01
C GLY A 154 -17.90 -14.43 -17.82
N LYS A 155 -17.56 -14.17 -19.10
CA LYS A 155 -17.05 -15.21 -20.00
C LYS A 155 -15.54 -15.28 -20.05
N ASN A 156 -14.85 -14.21 -19.68
CA ASN A 156 -13.40 -14.12 -19.75
C ASN A 156 -12.85 -13.60 -18.43
N ILE A 157 -11.56 -13.90 -18.19
CA ILE A 157 -10.74 -13.28 -17.15
C ILE A 157 -9.52 -12.66 -17.82
N LEU A 158 -9.22 -11.42 -17.45
CA LEU A 158 -7.96 -10.78 -17.72
C LEU A 158 -7.01 -11.06 -16.55
N PHE A 159 -5.71 -11.11 -16.84
CA PHE A 159 -4.67 -11.29 -15.83
C PHE A 159 -3.34 -10.74 -16.35
N THR A 160 -2.40 -10.48 -15.46
CA THR A 160 -1.04 -10.04 -15.80
C THR A 160 -0.07 -11.22 -15.76
N SER A 161 0.95 -11.17 -16.60
CA SER A 161 2.07 -12.12 -16.60
C SER A 161 3.35 -11.47 -17.10
N ASP A 162 4.49 -11.84 -16.51
CA ASP A 162 5.81 -11.34 -16.93
C ASP A 162 6.38 -12.20 -18.06
N VAL A 163 6.47 -11.64 -19.24
CA VAL A 163 6.85 -12.35 -20.46
C VAL A 163 8.07 -11.70 -21.15
N TYR A 164 8.68 -12.43 -22.06
CA TYR A 164 9.76 -11.90 -22.88
C TYR A 164 9.20 -11.25 -24.15
N PRO A 165 9.36 -9.94 -24.39
CA PRO A 165 8.81 -9.24 -25.54
C PRO A 165 9.18 -9.85 -26.89
N GLY A 166 10.34 -10.48 -27.00
CA GLY A 166 10.75 -11.18 -28.24
C GLY A 166 10.00 -12.50 -28.51
N CYS A 167 9.01 -12.87 -27.68
CA CYS A 167 8.14 -14.03 -27.86
C CYS A 167 6.76 -13.66 -28.48
N ASP A 168 6.49 -12.41 -28.76
CA ASP A 168 5.19 -11.87 -29.24
C ASP A 168 4.96 -12.20 -30.71
N ASN A 169 4.83 -13.46 -31.11
CA ASN A 169 4.59 -13.83 -32.50
C ASN A 169 3.16 -14.27 -32.75
N SER A 170 2.66 -15.20 -31.96
CA SER A 170 1.28 -15.66 -31.91
C SER A 170 1.00 -16.24 -30.53
N PRO A 171 -0.27 -16.31 -30.06
CA PRO A 171 -0.57 -16.78 -28.72
C PRO A 171 0.01 -18.17 -28.38
N ALA A 172 -0.05 -19.11 -29.31
CA ALA A 172 0.51 -20.45 -29.10
C ALA A 172 2.05 -20.46 -29.10
N ASP A 173 2.67 -19.69 -29.99
CA ASP A 173 4.12 -19.58 -30.10
C ASP A 173 4.69 -18.77 -28.92
N GLU A 174 3.98 -17.75 -28.47
CA GLU A 174 4.35 -16.93 -27.33
C GLU A 174 4.46 -17.74 -26.05
N ALA A 175 3.43 -18.51 -25.69
CA ALA A 175 3.43 -19.37 -24.52
C ALA A 175 4.59 -20.41 -24.56
N ALA A 176 4.80 -21.03 -25.71
CA ALA A 176 5.88 -21.99 -25.91
C ALA A 176 7.27 -21.33 -25.84
N CYS A 177 7.42 -20.14 -26.42
CA CYS A 177 8.66 -19.36 -26.40
C CYS A 177 9.03 -18.94 -24.97
N ASN A 178 8.07 -18.36 -24.23
CA ASN A 178 8.27 -17.97 -22.84
C ASN A 178 8.65 -19.17 -21.97
N ALA A 179 7.92 -20.28 -22.07
CA ALA A 179 8.22 -21.50 -21.34
C ALA A 179 9.63 -22.02 -21.64
N LYS A 180 10.03 -22.03 -22.92
CA LYS A 180 11.37 -22.46 -23.35
C LYS A 180 12.46 -21.56 -22.77
N ARG A 181 12.33 -20.23 -22.85
CA ARG A 181 13.32 -19.28 -22.31
C ARG A 181 13.46 -19.42 -20.79
N LEU A 182 12.37 -19.60 -20.05
CA LEU A 182 12.38 -19.82 -18.62
C LEU A 182 13.11 -21.12 -18.24
N GLU A 183 12.90 -22.22 -19.00
CA GLU A 183 13.57 -23.49 -18.75
C GLU A 183 15.05 -23.41 -19.11
N GLU A 184 15.41 -22.81 -20.25
CA GLU A 184 16.80 -22.56 -20.65
C GLU A 184 17.56 -21.76 -19.59
N TRP A 185 16.92 -20.73 -19.00
CA TRP A 185 17.51 -19.94 -17.91
C TRP A 185 17.70 -20.79 -16.66
N LYS A 186 16.71 -21.59 -16.29
CA LYS A 186 16.75 -22.46 -15.12
C LYS A 186 17.87 -23.51 -15.25
N GLU A 187 18.01 -24.16 -16.41
CA GLU A 187 18.98 -25.20 -16.67
C GLU A 187 20.41 -24.67 -16.93
N SER A 188 20.53 -23.42 -17.36
CA SER A 188 21.82 -22.81 -17.66
C SER A 188 22.75 -22.80 -16.44
N LYS A 189 23.98 -23.22 -16.64
CA LYS A 189 25.06 -23.08 -15.65
C LYS A 189 25.62 -21.66 -15.61
N VAL A 190 25.43 -20.89 -16.68
CA VAL A 190 25.82 -19.48 -16.75
C VAL A 190 24.65 -18.64 -16.25
N LYS A 191 24.85 -17.91 -15.14
CA LYS A 191 23.88 -17.02 -14.52
C LYS A 191 24.24 -15.54 -14.72
N ALA A 192 25.12 -15.24 -15.67
CA ALA A 192 25.46 -13.88 -16.03
C ALA A 192 24.27 -13.22 -16.78
N LEU A 193 23.93 -12.01 -16.37
CA LEU A 193 22.97 -11.16 -17.02
C LEU A 193 23.70 -10.11 -17.85
N LEU A 194 23.19 -9.79 -19.04
CA LEU A 194 23.70 -8.74 -19.92
C LEU A 194 22.63 -7.66 -20.06
N PHE A 195 22.98 -6.44 -19.69
CA PHE A 195 22.09 -5.29 -19.76
C PHE A 195 22.67 -4.26 -20.72
N ASP A 196 21.85 -3.70 -21.56
CA ASP A 196 22.18 -2.63 -22.52
C ASP A 196 21.33 -1.37 -22.34
N ARG A 197 20.43 -1.37 -21.34
CA ARG A 197 19.55 -0.26 -20.99
C ARG A 197 19.22 -0.23 -19.51
N LEU A 198 18.70 0.92 -19.04
CA LEU A 198 18.22 1.09 -17.69
C LEU A 198 16.82 0.53 -17.51
N LEU A 199 16.47 0.47 -16.24
CA LEU A 199 15.46 -0.26 -15.56
C LEU A 199 15.62 -1.77 -15.75
N TYR A 200 16.86 -2.26 -15.51
CA TYR A 200 17.18 -3.69 -15.53
C TYR A 200 16.85 -4.40 -14.20
N ARG A 201 16.60 -3.64 -13.13
CA ARG A 201 16.16 -4.11 -11.81
C ARG A 201 15.20 -3.11 -11.20
N HIS A 202 14.35 -3.55 -10.29
CA HIS A 202 13.41 -2.71 -9.57
C HIS A 202 13.16 -3.29 -8.18
N TRP A 203 13.13 -2.42 -7.18
CA TRP A 203 12.85 -2.71 -5.77
C TRP A 203 13.81 -3.76 -5.16
N ASN A 204 13.57 -5.06 -5.38
CA ASN A 204 14.37 -6.18 -4.86
C ASN A 204 14.60 -7.29 -5.90
N ALA A 205 14.29 -7.06 -7.16
CA ALA A 205 14.38 -8.06 -8.23
C ALA A 205 14.98 -7.51 -9.52
N TYR A 206 15.67 -8.37 -10.26
CA TYR A 206 16.08 -8.10 -11.64
C TYR A 206 14.91 -8.42 -12.58
N LYS A 207 14.68 -7.57 -13.58
CA LYS A 207 13.63 -7.79 -14.60
C LYS A 207 13.96 -8.92 -15.58
N GLU A 208 15.22 -9.28 -15.72
CA GLU A 208 15.72 -10.36 -16.59
C GLU A 208 15.26 -10.25 -18.06
N GLY A 209 14.98 -9.04 -18.52
CA GLY A 209 14.47 -8.77 -19.87
C GLY A 209 12.99 -9.10 -20.09
N LYS A 210 12.25 -9.32 -19.02
CA LYS A 210 10.78 -9.53 -19.06
C LYS A 210 10.04 -8.20 -18.96
N ARG A 211 8.78 -8.23 -19.42
CA ARG A 211 7.79 -7.15 -19.30
C ARG A 211 6.48 -7.71 -18.78
N SER A 212 5.79 -6.95 -17.96
CA SER A 212 4.42 -7.27 -17.55
C SER A 212 3.47 -7.01 -18.73
N HIS A 213 2.68 -8.01 -19.12
CA HIS A 213 1.65 -7.85 -20.13
C HIS A 213 0.29 -8.29 -19.58
N ILE A 214 -0.79 -7.74 -20.14
CA ILE A 214 -2.16 -8.10 -19.80
C ILE A 214 -2.68 -9.12 -20.79
N PHE A 215 -3.13 -10.24 -20.27
CA PHE A 215 -3.69 -11.36 -21.04
C PHE A 215 -5.18 -11.47 -20.83
N VAL A 216 -5.88 -12.09 -21.79
CA VAL A 216 -7.26 -12.51 -21.64
C VAL A 216 -7.41 -14.01 -21.90
N VAL A 217 -8.19 -14.70 -21.06
CA VAL A 217 -8.48 -16.13 -21.19
C VAL A 217 -9.98 -16.39 -21.02
N PRO A 218 -10.62 -17.26 -21.86
CA PRO A 218 -12.00 -17.65 -21.65
C PRO A 218 -12.15 -18.56 -20.41
N VAL A 219 -13.22 -18.34 -19.66
CA VAL A 219 -13.53 -19.12 -18.44
C VAL A 219 -14.05 -20.52 -18.75
N GLU A 220 -14.83 -20.65 -19.83
CA GLU A 220 -15.33 -21.94 -20.32
C GLU A 220 -14.45 -22.41 -21.45
N VAL A 221 -13.61 -23.40 -21.17
CA VAL A 221 -12.84 -24.08 -22.20
C VAL A 221 -13.75 -25.07 -22.90
N LYS A 222 -13.96 -24.89 -24.20
CA LYS A 222 -14.53 -25.95 -25.04
C LYS A 222 -13.56 -27.13 -25.00
N THR A 223 -13.92 -28.17 -24.26
CA THR A 223 -13.13 -29.42 -24.24
C THR A 223 -12.87 -29.84 -25.69
N PRO A 224 -11.62 -29.91 -26.17
CA PRO A 224 -11.37 -30.52 -27.46
C PRO A 224 -11.86 -31.95 -27.35
N THR A 225 -12.67 -32.42 -28.29
CA THR A 225 -12.94 -33.84 -28.47
C THR A 225 -11.64 -34.52 -28.89
N LEU A 226 -10.83 -34.90 -27.90
CA LEU A 226 -9.60 -35.66 -28.13
C LEU A 226 -9.97 -37.10 -28.49
N PRO A 227 -9.34 -37.69 -29.53
CA PRO A 227 -9.34 -39.12 -29.72
C PRO A 227 -8.67 -39.75 -28.49
N ASN A 228 -9.24 -40.86 -28.04
CA ASN A 228 -8.83 -41.67 -26.89
C ASN A 228 -7.36 -42.13 -27.01
N THR A 229 -6.39 -41.29 -26.70
CA THR A 229 -4.98 -41.64 -26.52
C THR A 229 -4.52 -41.04 -25.20
N GLY A 230 -4.37 -41.88 -24.20
CA GLY A 230 -4.04 -41.63 -22.80
C GLY A 230 -2.89 -40.66 -22.48
N ALA A 231 -3.05 -39.41 -22.86
CA ALA A 231 -2.18 -38.33 -22.46
C ALA A 231 -2.96 -37.44 -21.46
N GLY A 232 -2.36 -37.28 -20.29
CA GLY A 232 -2.91 -36.58 -19.15
C GLY A 232 -3.33 -35.15 -19.45
N TRP A 233 -4.06 -34.57 -18.53
CA TRP A 233 -4.56 -33.19 -18.42
C TRP A 233 -3.52 -32.15 -18.89
N GLY A 234 -3.44 -31.95 -20.20
CA GLY A 234 -2.54 -30.99 -20.81
C GLY A 234 -3.32 -30.00 -21.66
N THR A 235 -3.05 -28.72 -21.45
CA THR A 235 -3.27 -27.58 -22.32
C THR A 235 -4.59 -26.84 -22.20
N LEU A 236 -4.76 -26.11 -21.08
CA LEU A 236 -5.61 -24.92 -21.05
C LEU A 236 -4.85 -23.65 -21.51
N VAL A 237 -3.53 -23.74 -21.66
CA VAL A 237 -2.60 -22.61 -21.93
C VAL A 237 -2.70 -22.05 -23.35
N SER A 238 -3.28 -22.76 -24.31
CA SER A 238 -3.28 -22.35 -25.71
C SER A 238 -4.31 -21.29 -26.11
N GLU A 239 -5.15 -20.83 -25.16
CA GLU A 239 -6.22 -19.86 -25.44
C GLU A 239 -6.01 -18.47 -24.82
N ALA A 240 -5.01 -18.28 -23.95
CA ALA A 240 -4.69 -16.97 -23.43
C ALA A 240 -4.08 -16.10 -24.53
N ARG A 241 -4.53 -14.84 -24.62
CA ARG A 241 -4.09 -13.89 -25.65
C ARG A 241 -3.52 -12.65 -24.98
N ASP A 242 -2.37 -12.21 -25.45
CA ASP A 242 -1.75 -10.95 -25.05
C ASP A 242 -2.53 -9.76 -25.66
N LEU A 243 -2.96 -8.84 -24.80
CA LEU A 243 -3.66 -7.60 -25.19
C LEU A 243 -2.71 -6.40 -25.28
N THR A 244 -1.50 -6.52 -24.75
CA THR A 244 -0.55 -5.41 -24.63
C THR A 244 0.86 -5.80 -25.08
N PRO A 245 1.01 -6.43 -26.27
CA PRO A 245 2.31 -6.86 -26.76
C PRO A 245 3.24 -5.66 -26.98
N GLY A 246 4.53 -5.85 -26.72
CA GLY A 246 5.54 -4.81 -26.91
C GLY A 246 6.65 -4.84 -25.87
N ASP A 247 7.64 -3.96 -26.02
CA ASP A 247 8.78 -3.88 -25.10
C ASP A 247 8.58 -2.79 -24.03
N TYR A 248 7.46 -2.88 -23.32
CA TYR A 248 7.09 -2.01 -22.19
C TYR A 248 6.21 -2.78 -21.20
N ASP A 249 6.12 -2.29 -19.97
CA ASP A 249 5.26 -2.88 -18.95
C ASP A 249 3.82 -2.37 -19.07
N ALA A 250 2.86 -3.29 -19.09
CA ALA A 250 1.44 -3.04 -19.04
C ALA A 250 0.76 -4.06 -18.09
N PRO A 251 0.28 -3.64 -16.91
CA PRO A 251 0.41 -2.31 -16.36
C PRO A 251 1.85 -1.97 -15.96
N VAL A 252 2.13 -0.68 -15.83
CA VAL A 252 3.42 -0.18 -15.37
C VAL A 252 3.71 -0.65 -13.94
N PHE A 253 4.98 -0.95 -13.64
CA PHE A 253 5.37 -1.38 -12.29
C PHE A 253 5.88 -0.23 -11.42
N SER A 254 6.42 0.83 -12.02
CA SER A 254 6.86 2.03 -11.32
C SER A 254 5.70 3.00 -11.11
N LEU A 255 5.50 3.50 -9.88
CA LEU A 255 4.39 4.38 -9.49
C LEU A 255 2.99 3.80 -9.79
N GLY A 256 2.88 2.50 -9.98
CA GLY A 256 1.66 1.79 -10.29
C GLY A 256 1.62 0.42 -9.62
N GLY A 257 0.73 -0.44 -10.08
CA GLY A 257 0.57 -1.79 -9.57
C GLY A 257 -0.18 -2.70 -10.55
N GLN A 258 -0.27 -3.97 -10.21
CA GLN A 258 -0.94 -4.98 -11.04
C GLN A 258 -2.44 -4.70 -11.27
N ASP A 259 -3.04 -3.76 -10.56
CA ASP A 259 -4.43 -3.33 -10.69
C ASP A 259 -4.59 -2.05 -11.52
N ASP A 260 -3.52 -1.57 -12.14
CA ASP A 260 -3.53 -0.31 -12.88
C ASP A 260 -4.11 -0.48 -14.30
N TYR A 261 -5.24 -1.19 -14.37
CA TYR A 261 -6.03 -1.37 -15.59
C TYR A 261 -7.52 -1.66 -15.29
N ALA A 262 -8.38 -1.33 -16.24
CA ALA A 262 -9.82 -1.53 -16.14
C ALA A 262 -10.47 -1.86 -17.49
N LEU A 263 -11.57 -2.63 -17.43
CA LEU A 263 -12.44 -2.87 -18.59
C LEU A 263 -13.55 -1.84 -18.66
N SER A 264 -13.92 -1.47 -19.89
CA SER A 264 -15.15 -0.72 -20.13
C SER A 264 -16.38 -1.50 -19.66
N SER A 265 -17.44 -0.79 -19.30
CA SER A 265 -18.67 -1.39 -18.78
C SER A 265 -19.34 -2.39 -19.73
N ASP A 266 -19.08 -2.26 -21.04
CA ASP A 266 -19.54 -3.19 -22.09
C ASP A 266 -18.50 -4.31 -22.39
N GLY A 267 -17.32 -4.29 -21.74
CA GLY A 267 -16.25 -5.28 -21.91
C GLY A 267 -15.53 -5.25 -23.27
N GLN A 268 -15.71 -4.18 -24.06
CA GLN A 268 -15.14 -4.12 -25.41
C GLN A 268 -13.76 -3.44 -25.44
N GLU A 269 -13.36 -2.77 -24.37
CA GLU A 269 -12.17 -1.95 -24.31
C GLU A 269 -11.46 -2.13 -22.99
N LEU A 270 -10.13 -2.25 -23.04
CA LEU A 270 -9.23 -2.26 -21.90
C LEU A 270 -8.52 -0.91 -21.85
N CYS A 271 -8.54 -0.25 -20.68
CA CYS A 271 -7.70 0.89 -20.36
C CYS A 271 -6.63 0.47 -19.34
N TYR A 272 -5.38 0.85 -19.56
CA TYR A 272 -4.26 0.47 -18.69
C TYR A 272 -3.22 1.58 -18.66
N ALA A 273 -2.44 1.65 -17.57
CA ALA A 273 -1.29 2.55 -17.44
C ALA A 273 -0.03 1.88 -18.00
N SER A 274 0.77 2.64 -18.74
CA SER A 274 2.06 2.18 -19.27
C SER A 274 2.98 3.35 -19.59
N ASN A 275 4.30 3.17 -19.35
CA ASN A 275 5.33 4.16 -19.67
C ASN A 275 6.06 3.73 -20.93
N HIS A 276 5.97 4.55 -21.99
CA HIS A 276 6.61 4.29 -23.29
C HIS A 276 7.82 5.21 -23.53
N ASP A 277 8.31 5.89 -22.52
CA ASP A 277 9.50 6.73 -22.65
C ASP A 277 10.75 5.88 -22.92
N LYS A 278 11.67 6.43 -23.69
CA LYS A 278 12.89 5.73 -24.10
C LYS A 278 13.75 5.27 -22.92
N VAL A 279 13.77 6.03 -21.84
CA VAL A 279 14.53 5.75 -20.63
C VAL A 279 13.59 5.86 -19.44
N GLU A 280 12.93 4.77 -19.11
CA GLU A 280 11.94 4.69 -18.01
C GLU A 280 12.52 5.11 -16.66
N ALA A 281 13.81 4.83 -16.40
CA ALA A 281 14.46 5.13 -15.12
C ALA A 281 14.59 6.63 -14.78
N ILE A 282 14.32 7.52 -15.72
CA ILE A 282 14.32 8.98 -15.51
C ILE A 282 12.95 9.61 -15.77
N SER A 283 11.92 8.80 -15.90
CA SER A 283 10.58 9.23 -16.33
C SER A 283 9.50 8.82 -15.34
N THR A 284 8.62 9.76 -15.01
CA THR A 284 7.35 9.48 -14.32
C THR A 284 6.16 9.54 -15.28
N ASN A 285 6.40 9.58 -16.60
CA ASN A 285 5.38 9.75 -17.65
C ASN A 285 4.62 8.45 -17.92
N ASN A 286 3.84 8.00 -16.96
CA ASN A 286 2.89 6.91 -17.15
C ASN A 286 1.64 7.46 -17.83
N ASP A 287 1.32 6.95 -18.99
CA ASP A 287 0.13 7.33 -19.75
C ASP A 287 -0.97 6.27 -19.64
N LEU A 288 -2.23 6.69 -19.84
CA LEU A 288 -3.35 5.79 -20.03
C LEU A 288 -3.51 5.41 -21.50
N TRP A 289 -3.53 4.12 -21.75
CA TRP A 289 -3.67 3.52 -23.06
C TRP A 289 -4.96 2.73 -23.16
N ILE A 290 -5.58 2.73 -24.35
CA ILE A 290 -6.79 1.98 -24.64
C ILE A 290 -6.52 1.01 -25.77
N VAL A 291 -6.96 -0.26 -25.58
CA VAL A 291 -6.92 -1.30 -26.60
C VAL A 291 -8.26 -2.06 -26.66
N PRO A 292 -8.77 -2.43 -27.85
CA PRO A 292 -9.95 -3.27 -27.98
C PRO A 292 -9.71 -4.68 -27.42
N VAL A 293 -10.63 -5.20 -26.59
CA VAL A 293 -10.55 -6.59 -26.07
C VAL A 293 -10.98 -7.59 -27.14
N ASN A 294 -11.99 -7.26 -27.97
CA ASN A 294 -12.48 -8.11 -29.07
C ASN A 294 -11.66 -7.86 -30.32
N TRP A 295 -10.57 -8.57 -30.50
CA TRP A 295 -9.77 -8.59 -31.71
C TRP A 295 -9.52 -10.04 -32.17
N ASP A 296 -9.13 -10.22 -33.42
CA ASP A 296 -8.89 -11.54 -34.01
C ASP A 296 -7.82 -12.30 -33.18
N ALA A 297 -8.13 -13.54 -32.80
CA ALA A 297 -7.18 -14.40 -32.07
C ALA A 297 -5.87 -14.66 -32.83
N ASN A 298 -5.84 -14.42 -34.16
CA ASN A 298 -4.66 -14.53 -35.00
C ASN A 298 -4.01 -13.16 -35.30
N ALA A 299 -4.49 -12.08 -34.67
CA ALA A 299 -3.90 -10.77 -34.89
C ALA A 299 -2.42 -10.78 -34.46
N LYS A 300 -1.58 -10.17 -35.26
CA LYS A 300 -0.15 -10.01 -34.95
C LYS A 300 0.03 -8.85 -33.96
N PRO A 301 1.12 -8.82 -33.19
CA PRO A 301 1.43 -7.70 -32.28
C PRO A 301 1.28 -6.34 -32.96
N ALA A 302 1.74 -6.18 -34.19
CA ALA A 302 1.58 -4.95 -34.94
C ALA A 302 0.12 -4.54 -35.19
N ASP A 303 -0.81 -5.50 -35.31
CA ASP A 303 -2.23 -5.23 -35.52
C ASP A 303 -2.91 -4.77 -34.23
N VAL A 304 -2.42 -5.24 -33.08
CA VAL A 304 -2.87 -4.80 -31.74
C VAL A 304 -2.36 -3.39 -31.49
N LEU A 305 -1.07 -3.17 -31.66
CA LEU A 305 -0.44 -1.86 -31.48
C LEU A 305 -1.07 -0.78 -32.35
N ALA A 306 -1.44 -1.13 -33.63
CA ALA A 306 -2.11 -0.19 -34.51
C ALA A 306 -3.51 0.25 -34.03
N LYS A 307 -4.14 -0.51 -33.12
CA LYS A 307 -5.45 -0.20 -32.52
C LYS A 307 -5.34 0.43 -31.13
N THR A 308 -4.15 0.40 -30.55
CA THR A 308 -3.88 0.98 -29.22
C THR A 308 -3.80 2.50 -29.33
N LYS A 309 -4.37 3.21 -28.36
CA LYS A 309 -4.41 4.67 -28.33
C LYS A 309 -3.99 5.19 -26.96
N ASN A 310 -3.05 6.12 -26.94
CA ASN A 310 -2.76 6.94 -25.78
C ASN A 310 -3.85 8.02 -25.63
N ILE A 311 -4.50 8.08 -24.48
CA ILE A 311 -5.58 9.03 -24.19
C ILE A 311 -5.16 10.17 -23.25
N THR A 312 -3.93 10.14 -22.76
CA THR A 312 -3.38 11.15 -21.84
C THR A 312 -2.06 11.78 -22.35
N VAL A 313 -1.73 11.59 -23.61
CA VAL A 313 -0.49 12.07 -24.27
C VAL A 313 -0.19 13.57 -24.08
N ASP A 314 -1.16 14.37 -23.67
CA ASP A 314 -1.03 15.78 -23.38
C ASP A 314 -0.54 16.08 -21.94
N ASN A 315 -0.45 15.07 -21.07
CA ASN A 315 0.11 15.16 -19.72
C ASN A 315 1.48 14.46 -19.70
N PRO A 316 2.61 15.17 -19.51
CA PRO A 316 3.93 14.55 -19.45
C PRO A 316 4.32 14.02 -18.06
N ALA A 317 3.36 13.93 -17.13
CA ALA A 317 3.51 13.38 -15.79
C ALA A 317 2.65 12.12 -15.63
N SER A 318 2.65 11.49 -14.44
CA SER A 318 1.97 10.22 -14.24
C SER A 318 0.46 10.31 -14.29
N ASP A 319 -0.17 9.47 -15.12
CA ASP A 319 -1.60 9.14 -15.13
C ASP A 319 -1.78 7.66 -14.78
N SER A 320 -2.67 7.35 -13.82
CA SER A 320 -2.79 5.99 -13.26
C SER A 320 -4.19 5.67 -12.76
N ASN A 321 -4.43 4.41 -12.41
CA ASN A 321 -5.67 3.89 -11.84
C ASN A 321 -6.93 4.24 -12.66
N PRO A 322 -7.01 3.88 -13.95
CA PRO A 322 -8.20 4.13 -14.75
C PRO A 322 -9.39 3.33 -14.24
N LEU A 323 -10.56 3.97 -14.19
CA LEU A 323 -11.81 3.32 -13.80
C LEU A 323 -12.98 3.87 -14.64
N TYR A 324 -13.59 3.01 -15.43
CA TYR A 324 -14.77 3.39 -16.21
C TYR A 324 -15.98 3.65 -15.32
N SER A 325 -16.77 4.68 -15.66
CA SER A 325 -18.07 4.86 -15.02
C SER A 325 -19.01 3.70 -15.36
N PRO A 326 -19.93 3.30 -14.46
CA PRO A 326 -20.92 2.24 -14.74
C PRO A 326 -21.75 2.47 -16.01
N ASP A 327 -22.07 3.72 -16.35
CA ASP A 327 -22.79 4.08 -17.58
C ASP A 327 -21.90 4.15 -18.84
N GLY A 328 -20.59 3.92 -18.67
CA GLY A 328 -19.61 3.86 -19.77
C GLY A 328 -19.27 5.20 -20.42
N LYS A 329 -19.71 6.34 -19.87
CA LYS A 329 -19.46 7.66 -20.50
C LYS A 329 -18.12 8.28 -20.11
N TRP A 330 -17.59 7.92 -18.95
CA TRP A 330 -16.43 8.56 -18.33
C TRP A 330 -15.35 7.54 -18.01
N ILE A 331 -14.10 8.01 -17.97
CA ILE A 331 -12.99 7.34 -17.30
C ILE A 331 -12.52 8.26 -16.19
N ALA A 332 -12.56 7.81 -14.93
CA ALA A 332 -11.90 8.46 -13.82
C ALA A 332 -10.48 7.91 -13.69
N TYR A 333 -9.53 8.76 -13.26
CA TYR A 333 -8.14 8.37 -13.08
C TYR A 333 -7.41 9.34 -12.14
N ARG A 334 -6.25 8.94 -11.64
CA ARG A 334 -5.36 9.83 -10.90
C ARG A 334 -4.33 10.43 -11.83
N ALA A 335 -4.00 11.71 -11.62
CA ALA A 335 -3.00 12.41 -12.43
C ALA A 335 -2.10 13.31 -11.61
N GLN A 336 -0.82 13.25 -11.89
CA GLN A 336 0.18 14.26 -11.52
C GLN A 336 0.28 15.32 -12.65
N GLN A 337 1.00 16.41 -12.44
CA GLN A 337 1.17 17.48 -13.42
C GLN A 337 2.64 17.85 -13.68
N ARG A 338 3.53 17.46 -12.78
CA ARG A 338 4.95 17.83 -12.84
C ARG A 338 5.78 16.62 -13.29
N PRO A 339 6.29 16.61 -14.52
CA PRO A 339 7.08 15.50 -15.01
C PRO A 339 8.37 15.34 -14.20
N GLY A 340 8.71 14.10 -13.85
CA GLY A 340 9.87 13.77 -13.03
C GLY A 340 9.68 13.94 -11.53
N ASP A 341 8.58 14.53 -11.09
CA ASP A 341 8.26 14.74 -9.67
C ASP A 341 7.32 13.62 -9.17
N GLU A 342 7.90 12.62 -8.54
CA GLU A 342 7.14 11.53 -7.92
C GLU A 342 6.25 12.02 -6.77
N SER A 343 6.64 13.11 -6.13
CA SER A 343 5.94 13.69 -4.99
C SER A 343 4.86 14.71 -5.35
N ASP A 344 4.65 15.01 -6.65
CA ASP A 344 3.52 15.83 -7.07
C ASP A 344 2.20 15.15 -6.68
N ARG A 345 1.27 15.91 -6.11
CA ARG A 345 0.00 15.37 -5.63
C ARG A 345 -0.80 14.70 -6.75
N PHE A 346 -1.39 13.56 -6.45
CA PHE A 346 -2.35 12.92 -7.33
C PHE A 346 -3.71 13.62 -7.25
N ARG A 347 -4.21 14.05 -8.40
CA ARG A 347 -5.50 14.70 -8.61
C ARG A 347 -6.52 13.69 -9.12
N LEU A 348 -7.79 13.85 -8.77
CA LEU A 348 -8.89 13.04 -9.30
C LEU A 348 -9.38 13.65 -10.62
N MET A 349 -9.03 13.02 -11.73
CA MET A 349 -9.42 13.44 -13.06
C MET A 349 -10.56 12.60 -13.61
N ILE A 350 -11.39 13.21 -14.47
CA ILE A 350 -12.30 12.47 -15.34
C ILE A 350 -12.09 12.87 -16.80
N LEU A 351 -12.24 11.89 -17.69
CA LEU A 351 -12.22 12.04 -19.13
C LEU A 351 -13.60 11.71 -19.70
N ASP A 352 -14.19 12.64 -20.44
CA ASP A 352 -15.40 12.40 -21.24
C ASP A 352 -15.02 11.60 -22.50
N ARG A 353 -15.49 10.36 -22.61
CA ARG A 353 -15.11 9.46 -23.71
C ARG A 353 -15.64 9.91 -25.07
N ALA A 354 -16.72 10.70 -25.10
CA ALA A 354 -17.30 11.19 -26.35
C ALA A 354 -16.57 12.43 -26.89
N THR A 355 -16.13 13.33 -25.99
CA THR A 355 -15.54 14.60 -26.37
C THR A 355 -14.02 14.67 -26.19
N GLY A 356 -13.45 13.80 -25.35
CA GLY A 356 -12.04 13.85 -24.93
C GLY A 356 -11.76 14.94 -23.90
N GLU A 357 -12.78 15.65 -23.39
CA GLU A 357 -12.59 16.69 -22.36
C GLU A 357 -12.15 16.08 -21.04
N LYS A 358 -11.12 16.66 -20.41
CA LYS A 358 -10.58 16.25 -19.12
C LYS A 358 -10.89 17.30 -18.04
N ARG A 359 -11.25 16.87 -16.83
CA ARG A 359 -11.56 17.76 -15.72
C ARG A 359 -11.05 17.21 -14.39
N ASN A 360 -10.53 18.08 -13.53
CA ASN A 360 -10.19 17.76 -12.15
C ASN A 360 -11.44 17.92 -11.25
N LEU A 361 -11.90 16.85 -10.63
CA LEU A 361 -13.09 16.83 -9.76
C LEU A 361 -12.77 17.20 -8.30
N ALA A 362 -11.52 17.23 -7.90
CA ALA A 362 -11.09 17.54 -6.54
C ALA A 362 -10.16 18.78 -6.51
N GLN A 363 -10.35 19.73 -7.42
CA GLN A 363 -9.47 20.92 -7.57
C GLN A 363 -9.20 21.67 -6.25
N PRO A 364 -10.17 21.86 -5.31
CA PRO A 364 -9.89 22.57 -4.06
C PRO A 364 -9.01 21.79 -3.08
N MET A 365 -8.81 20.50 -3.28
CA MET A 365 -8.01 19.66 -2.38
C MET A 365 -6.53 19.81 -2.70
N ASP A 366 -5.74 20.18 -1.70
CA ASP A 366 -4.28 20.29 -1.79
C ASP A 366 -3.57 19.13 -1.10
N ASP A 367 -4.16 17.93 -1.22
CA ASP A 367 -3.61 16.67 -0.69
C ASP A 367 -3.77 15.56 -1.73
N TRP A 368 -3.11 14.43 -1.52
CA TRP A 368 -3.13 13.30 -2.43
C TRP A 368 -4.46 12.57 -2.42
N ILE A 369 -4.97 12.26 -3.62
CA ILE A 369 -6.07 11.31 -3.80
C ILE A 369 -5.46 9.91 -3.90
N ASN A 370 -5.87 9.00 -3.02
CA ASN A 370 -5.34 7.62 -2.98
C ASN A 370 -6.24 6.67 -3.76
N TRP A 371 -7.33 6.21 -3.17
CA TRP A 371 -8.28 5.28 -3.75
C TRP A 371 -9.58 5.99 -4.14
N PHE A 372 -10.29 5.51 -5.16
CA PHE A 372 -11.60 6.06 -5.52
C PHE A 372 -12.50 5.01 -6.19
N THR A 373 -13.81 5.26 -6.14
CA THR A 373 -14.83 4.41 -6.77
C THR A 373 -16.03 5.24 -7.20
N TRP A 374 -16.74 4.75 -8.23
CA TRP A 374 -17.98 5.35 -8.72
C TRP A 374 -19.18 4.93 -7.89
N THR A 375 -20.17 5.82 -7.74
CA THR A 375 -21.52 5.39 -7.37
C THR A 375 -22.12 4.54 -8.49
N PRO A 376 -22.97 3.53 -8.20
CA PRO A 376 -23.57 2.67 -9.24
C PRO A 376 -24.37 3.42 -10.30
N ASP A 377 -24.90 4.61 -10.01
CA ASP A 377 -25.62 5.47 -10.95
C ASP A 377 -24.73 6.45 -11.73
N SER A 378 -23.41 6.39 -11.52
CA SER A 378 -22.40 7.27 -12.15
C SER A 378 -22.55 8.76 -11.81
N SER A 379 -23.28 9.12 -10.77
CA SER A 379 -23.54 10.52 -10.41
C SER A 379 -22.47 11.16 -9.54
N GLU A 380 -21.80 10.36 -8.73
CA GLU A 380 -20.73 10.79 -7.81
C GLU A 380 -19.53 9.84 -7.85
N ILE A 381 -18.37 10.36 -7.45
CA ILE A 381 -17.18 9.57 -7.13
C ILE A 381 -16.91 9.74 -5.64
N PHE A 382 -16.73 8.62 -4.95
CA PHE A 382 -16.19 8.58 -3.60
C PHE A 382 -14.69 8.28 -3.66
N PHE A 383 -13.92 8.95 -2.83
CA PHE A 383 -12.46 8.81 -2.84
C PHE A 383 -11.86 8.95 -1.45
N VAL A 384 -10.69 8.39 -1.27
CA VAL A 384 -9.90 8.47 -0.04
C VAL A 384 -8.83 9.54 -0.22
N ALA A 385 -8.72 10.43 0.75
CA ALA A 385 -7.68 11.44 0.80
C ALA A 385 -7.33 11.80 2.24
N THR A 386 -6.16 12.40 2.44
CA THR A 386 -5.75 12.90 3.75
C THR A 386 -6.72 14.00 4.21
N ASP A 387 -7.06 14.02 5.49
CA ASP A 387 -7.95 15.03 6.06
C ASP A 387 -7.22 16.38 6.18
N ALA A 388 -7.71 17.37 5.45
CA ALA A 388 -7.15 18.72 5.44
C ALA A 388 -7.36 19.51 6.75
N GLU A 389 -8.25 19.07 7.65
CA GLU A 389 -8.44 19.70 8.95
C GLU A 389 -7.25 19.40 9.89
N ALA A 390 -6.59 20.42 10.38
CA ALA A 390 -5.37 20.31 11.21
C ALA A 390 -5.52 19.36 12.40
N ARG A 391 -6.70 19.33 13.05
CA ARG A 391 -6.99 18.45 14.20
C ARG A 391 -7.03 16.95 13.84
N ASN A 392 -7.29 16.62 12.56
CA ASN A 392 -7.45 15.25 12.08
C ASN A 392 -6.30 14.82 11.15
N ARG A 393 -5.29 15.66 10.92
CA ARG A 393 -4.12 15.26 10.12
C ARG A 393 -3.46 14.05 10.74
N GLY A 394 -2.97 13.14 9.90
CA GLY A 394 -2.51 11.81 10.30
C GLY A 394 -3.60 10.73 10.12
N GLN A 395 -4.73 11.08 9.50
CA GLN A 395 -5.79 10.15 9.10
C GLN A 395 -6.06 10.29 7.61
N THR A 396 -6.58 9.22 6.99
CA THR A 396 -7.12 9.23 5.64
C THR A 396 -8.63 9.01 5.73
N THR A 397 -9.41 9.86 5.07
CA THR A 397 -10.86 9.84 5.20
C THR A 397 -11.53 9.70 3.85
N ILE A 398 -12.77 9.22 3.85
CA ILE A 398 -13.58 9.09 2.64
C ILE A 398 -14.30 10.42 2.37
N TRP A 399 -14.21 10.86 1.11
CA TRP A 399 -14.86 12.04 0.55
C TRP A 399 -15.75 11.65 -0.62
N SER A 400 -16.70 12.51 -1.00
CA SER A 400 -17.43 12.39 -2.27
C SER A 400 -17.42 13.70 -3.06
N THR A 401 -17.51 13.58 -4.38
CA THR A 401 -17.64 14.70 -5.32
C THR A 401 -18.64 14.34 -6.43
N THR A 402 -19.44 15.33 -6.89
CA THR A 402 -20.43 15.11 -7.94
C THR A 402 -19.82 15.22 -9.33
N VAL A 403 -20.26 14.35 -10.23
CA VAL A 403 -19.97 14.38 -11.66
C VAL A 403 -21.13 15.12 -12.34
N ALA A 404 -21.16 16.45 -12.26
CA ALA A 404 -22.22 17.22 -12.90
C ALA A 404 -22.13 17.18 -14.44
N PRO A 405 -23.17 16.72 -15.16
CA PRO A 405 -23.23 16.91 -16.61
C PRO A 405 -23.44 18.40 -16.90
N ASN A 406 -22.63 18.96 -17.80
CA ASN A 406 -22.70 20.34 -18.28
C ASN A 406 -22.45 21.44 -17.23
N MET A 407 -21.19 21.56 -16.84
CA MET A 407 -20.68 22.86 -16.39
C MET A 407 -20.08 23.63 -17.59
N SER A 408 -20.85 23.82 -18.64
CA SER A 408 -20.57 24.90 -19.58
C SER A 408 -20.62 26.19 -18.78
N ALA A 409 -19.51 26.90 -18.72
CA ALA A 409 -19.43 28.22 -18.09
C ALA A 409 -20.65 29.07 -18.53
N PRO A 410 -21.31 29.78 -17.60
CA PRO A 410 -22.40 30.65 -17.99
C PRO A 410 -21.91 31.60 -19.09
N LYS A 411 -22.56 31.60 -20.24
CA LYS A 411 -22.17 32.39 -21.42
C LYS A 411 -22.23 33.91 -21.21
N ASN A 412 -22.52 34.40 -20.00
CA ASN A 412 -22.73 35.81 -19.70
C ASN A 412 -21.99 36.24 -18.43
N LEU A 413 -20.64 36.11 -18.39
CA LEU A 413 -19.83 36.85 -17.43
C LEU A 413 -18.87 37.77 -18.19
N HIS A 414 -18.97 39.07 -17.86
CA HIS A 414 -18.06 40.10 -18.37
C HIS A 414 -16.63 39.74 -17.94
N SER A 415 -15.71 39.97 -18.88
CA SER A 415 -14.28 39.70 -18.78
C SER A 415 -13.69 39.90 -17.38
N GLY A 416 -13.29 38.77 -16.75
CA GLY A 416 -12.44 38.80 -15.56
C GLY A 416 -12.74 37.76 -14.47
N GLU A 417 -13.96 37.33 -14.30
CA GLU A 417 -14.30 36.33 -13.27
C GLU A 417 -14.82 35.06 -13.94
N ARG A 418 -13.96 34.05 -14.03
CA ARG A 418 -14.43 32.65 -14.23
C ARG A 418 -15.16 32.27 -12.95
N ALA A 419 -16.49 32.18 -13.02
CA ALA A 419 -17.23 31.50 -11.96
C ALA A 419 -16.69 30.07 -11.89
N LEU A 420 -15.86 29.80 -10.89
CA LEU A 420 -15.50 28.44 -10.48
C LEU A 420 -16.84 27.78 -10.13
N ALA A 421 -17.24 26.84 -10.95
CA ALA A 421 -18.35 25.98 -10.61
C ALA A 421 -18.03 25.36 -9.25
N VAL A 422 -18.93 25.50 -8.28
CA VAL A 422 -18.73 24.98 -6.93
C VAL A 422 -18.68 23.46 -7.01
N ILE A 423 -17.47 22.90 -7.00
CA ILE A 423 -17.28 21.47 -6.83
C ILE A 423 -17.73 21.16 -5.41
N SER A 424 -18.84 20.41 -5.30
CA SER A 424 -19.40 20.03 -4.00
C SER A 424 -18.67 18.80 -3.47
N MET A 425 -17.58 19.03 -2.75
CA MET A 425 -16.92 17.96 -1.98
C MET A 425 -17.55 17.82 -0.60
N LYS A 426 -17.73 16.59 -0.14
CA LYS A 426 -18.26 16.28 1.19
C LYS A 426 -17.39 15.23 1.84
N ARG A 427 -16.98 15.46 3.09
CA ARG A 427 -16.36 14.43 3.92
C ARG A 427 -17.44 13.46 4.41
N ILE A 428 -17.18 12.17 4.31
CA ILE A 428 -18.11 11.09 4.63
C ILE A 428 -17.75 10.43 5.95
N THR A 429 -16.46 10.24 6.24
CA THR A 429 -15.98 9.49 7.41
C THR A 429 -14.94 10.27 8.21
N ARG A 430 -14.57 9.69 9.37
CA ARG A 430 -13.37 10.01 10.15
C ARG A 430 -12.69 8.71 10.52
N GLY A 431 -11.39 8.67 10.48
CA GLY A 431 -10.56 7.48 10.76
C GLY A 431 -9.49 7.32 9.69
N TYR A 432 -8.73 6.26 9.78
CA TYR A 432 -7.78 5.88 8.73
C TYR A 432 -8.44 4.83 7.85
N ASP A 433 -9.06 5.29 6.77
CA ASP A 433 -9.92 4.50 5.88
C ASP A 433 -9.25 4.28 4.52
N ASP A 434 -9.47 3.10 3.90
CA ASP A 434 -8.99 2.74 2.56
C ASP A 434 -9.88 1.67 1.91
N ASP A 435 -9.50 1.15 0.73
CA ASP A 435 -10.14 0.04 0.00
C ASP A 435 -11.66 0.20 -0.18
N LEU A 436 -12.06 1.38 -0.56
CA LEU A 436 -13.46 1.80 -0.67
C LEU A 436 -14.18 1.13 -1.84
N VAL A 437 -15.35 0.52 -1.59
CA VAL A 437 -16.22 -0.05 -2.62
C VAL A 437 -17.71 0.14 -2.25
N PHE A 438 -18.57 0.29 -3.28
CA PHE A 438 -20.02 0.32 -3.07
C PHE A 438 -20.61 -1.09 -3.02
N THR A 439 -21.67 -1.24 -2.20
CA THR A 439 -22.61 -2.35 -2.35
C THR A 439 -23.43 -2.16 -3.63
N ARG A 440 -23.98 -3.25 -4.19
CA ARG A 440 -24.72 -3.22 -5.46
C ARG A 440 -25.83 -2.19 -5.50
N GLU A 441 -26.57 -2.04 -4.39
CA GLU A 441 -27.71 -1.12 -4.33
C GLU A 441 -27.27 0.36 -4.19
N GLY A 442 -25.98 0.61 -3.94
CA GLY A 442 -25.42 1.95 -3.83
C GLY A 442 -25.82 2.71 -2.57
N ARG A 443 -26.44 2.03 -1.59
CA ARG A 443 -26.87 2.64 -0.33
C ARG A 443 -25.85 2.51 0.79
N ALA A 444 -24.92 1.60 0.66
CA ALA A 444 -23.85 1.39 1.60
C ALA A 444 -22.51 1.33 0.89
N ILE A 445 -21.47 1.72 1.62
CA ILE A 445 -20.07 1.55 1.26
C ILE A 445 -19.44 0.55 2.20
N LEU A 446 -18.49 -0.23 1.67
CA LEU A 446 -17.55 -1.05 2.42
C LEU A 446 -16.17 -0.43 2.26
N PHE A 447 -15.38 -0.51 3.31
CA PHE A 447 -14.02 0.01 3.30
C PHE A 447 -13.22 -0.66 4.42
N THR A 448 -11.90 -0.62 4.33
CA THR A 448 -11.04 -0.99 5.44
C THR A 448 -10.81 0.20 6.35
N ARG A 449 -10.77 -0.04 7.66
CA ARG A 449 -10.39 0.94 8.67
C ARG A 449 -9.34 0.36 9.59
N MET A 450 -8.32 1.15 9.88
CA MET A 450 -7.31 0.84 10.87
C MET A 450 -7.07 2.02 11.81
N SER A 451 -6.29 1.79 12.84
CA SER A 451 -5.71 2.81 13.71
C SER A 451 -4.40 2.30 14.26
N LEU A 452 -3.69 3.13 15.02
CA LEU A 452 -2.50 2.68 15.74
C LEU A 452 -2.79 1.50 16.69
N GLU A 453 -4.00 1.42 17.24
CA GLU A 453 -4.42 0.39 18.20
C GLU A 453 -5.01 -0.87 17.53
N HIS A 454 -5.36 -0.80 16.25
CA HIS A 454 -6.07 -1.87 15.54
C HIS A 454 -5.61 -2.02 14.09
N PRO A 455 -5.21 -3.23 13.65
CA PRO A 455 -4.99 -3.50 12.22
C PRO A 455 -6.29 -3.36 11.42
N SER A 456 -6.16 -3.35 10.09
CA SER A 456 -7.29 -3.23 9.17
C SER A 456 -8.43 -4.17 9.50
N GLN A 457 -9.65 -3.61 9.52
CA GLN A 457 -10.92 -4.29 9.67
C GLN A 457 -11.89 -3.77 8.63
N ILE A 458 -12.74 -4.64 8.08
CA ILE A 458 -13.77 -4.25 7.12
C ILE A 458 -14.92 -3.57 7.87
N GLN A 459 -15.27 -2.39 7.39
CA GLN A 459 -16.39 -1.60 7.87
C GLN A 459 -17.49 -1.54 6.82
N ARG A 460 -18.73 -1.44 7.27
CA ARG A 460 -19.91 -1.12 6.48
C ARG A 460 -20.48 0.20 6.94
N LEU A 461 -20.76 1.10 6.03
CA LEU A 461 -21.44 2.35 6.30
C LEU A 461 -22.67 2.49 5.40
N VAL A 462 -23.86 2.49 5.99
CA VAL A 462 -25.10 2.85 5.29
C VAL A 462 -25.14 4.37 5.16
N LEU A 463 -25.19 4.84 3.91
CA LEU A 463 -25.16 6.27 3.63
C LEU A 463 -26.46 6.92 4.03
N PRO A 464 -26.46 7.91 4.93
CA PRO A 464 -27.68 8.63 5.32
C PRO A 464 -28.18 9.51 4.16
N ALA A 465 -29.50 9.71 4.07
CA ALA A 465 -30.09 10.58 3.06
C ALA A 465 -29.58 12.03 3.13
N ARG A 466 -29.09 12.44 4.30
CA ARG A 466 -28.45 13.74 4.54
C ARG A 466 -27.30 13.56 5.52
N LEU A 467 -26.11 13.97 5.10
CA LEU A 467 -24.92 14.02 5.96
C LEU A 467 -24.94 15.29 6.81
N ASP A 468 -24.65 15.14 8.09
CA ASP A 468 -24.35 16.26 8.99
C ASP A 468 -22.81 16.34 9.14
N PRO A 469 -22.15 17.38 8.64
CA PRO A 469 -20.69 17.50 8.74
C PRO A 469 -20.17 17.56 10.19
N SER A 470 -21.02 17.93 11.15
CA SER A 470 -20.66 17.99 12.57
C SER A 470 -20.77 16.63 13.26
N ASP A 471 -21.57 15.71 12.71
CA ASP A 471 -21.82 14.36 13.25
C ASP A 471 -21.76 13.32 12.12
N LEU A 472 -20.54 13.00 11.70
CA LEU A 472 -20.31 12.03 10.64
C LEU A 472 -20.62 10.61 11.14
N PRO A 473 -21.28 9.78 10.30
CA PRO A 473 -21.66 8.44 10.69
C PRO A 473 -20.45 7.56 10.94
N GLN A 474 -20.56 6.65 11.91
CA GLN A 474 -19.60 5.60 12.16
C GLN A 474 -19.96 4.36 11.34
N GLY A 475 -18.95 3.65 10.84
CA GLY A 475 -19.14 2.36 10.20
C GLY A 475 -19.49 1.26 11.22
N GLU A 476 -20.14 0.21 10.75
CA GLU A 476 -20.34 -1.05 11.46
C GLU A 476 -19.17 -1.99 11.10
N GLN A 477 -18.44 -2.48 12.10
CA GLN A 477 -17.35 -3.45 11.87
C GLN A 477 -17.95 -4.81 11.47
N LEU A 478 -17.50 -5.36 10.33
CA LEU A 478 -17.95 -6.65 9.82
C LEU A 478 -16.99 -7.79 10.15
N THR A 479 -15.71 -7.52 10.35
CA THR A 479 -14.68 -8.55 10.61
C THR A 479 -14.15 -8.44 12.04
N HIS A 480 -13.96 -9.59 12.71
CA HIS A 480 -13.59 -9.71 14.10
C HIS A 480 -12.42 -10.69 14.35
N LEU A 481 -11.67 -11.04 13.28
CA LEU A 481 -10.62 -12.06 13.30
C LEU A 481 -9.54 -11.80 14.36
N ASN A 482 -9.31 -10.55 14.73
CA ASN A 482 -8.24 -10.12 15.63
C ASN A 482 -8.72 -9.78 17.05
N ASP A 483 -10.03 -9.72 17.31
CA ASP A 483 -10.60 -9.25 18.57
C ASP A 483 -10.14 -10.08 19.78
N SER A 484 -10.01 -11.39 19.63
CA SER A 484 -9.58 -12.29 20.69
C SER A 484 -8.15 -12.02 21.18
N VAL A 485 -7.25 -11.60 20.30
CA VAL A 485 -5.86 -11.23 20.62
C VAL A 485 -5.83 -9.81 21.19
N LEU A 486 -6.43 -8.84 20.50
CA LEU A 486 -6.40 -7.43 20.87
C LEU A 486 -7.08 -7.13 22.19
N SER A 487 -8.13 -7.89 22.56
CA SER A 487 -8.80 -7.73 23.86
C SER A 487 -7.88 -7.96 25.06
N GLN A 488 -6.79 -8.70 24.89
CA GLN A 488 -5.83 -9.05 25.95
C GLN A 488 -4.67 -8.07 26.05
N ILE A 489 -4.50 -7.16 25.07
CA ILE A 489 -3.31 -6.32 24.93
C ILE A 489 -3.64 -4.89 25.34
N ALA A 490 -2.72 -4.27 26.11
CA ALA A 490 -2.77 -2.87 26.44
C ALA A 490 -2.17 -2.04 25.30
N MET A 491 -3.02 -1.42 24.48
CA MET A 491 -2.65 -0.44 23.48
C MET A 491 -2.86 0.97 24.01
N SER A 492 -2.15 1.93 23.45
CA SER A 492 -2.21 3.35 23.81
C SER A 492 -2.69 4.19 22.63
N PRO A 493 -3.63 5.10 22.80
CA PRO A 493 -4.09 5.94 21.71
C PRO A 493 -2.97 6.87 21.21
N LEU A 494 -2.98 7.17 19.92
CA LEU A 494 -2.09 8.16 19.31
C LEU A 494 -2.44 9.55 19.84
N GLU A 495 -1.46 10.22 20.48
CA GLU A 495 -1.61 11.62 20.91
C GLU A 495 -0.87 12.51 19.92
N SER A 496 -1.52 13.60 19.46
CA SER A 496 -0.87 14.57 18.57
C SER A 496 -0.58 15.88 19.28
N PHE A 497 0.50 16.55 18.83
CA PHE A 497 0.86 17.89 19.26
C PHE A 497 1.36 18.71 18.07
N TRP A 498 1.34 20.04 18.22
CA TRP A 498 1.77 20.96 17.19
C TRP A 498 2.79 21.94 17.73
N PHE A 499 3.80 22.24 16.94
CA PHE A 499 4.85 23.20 17.30
C PHE A 499 5.21 24.07 16.09
N GLU A 500 6.03 25.10 16.32
CA GLU A 500 6.58 25.93 15.27
C GLU A 500 7.90 25.33 14.79
N GLY A 501 7.92 24.83 13.54
CA GLY A 501 9.06 24.20 12.90
C GLY A 501 9.95 25.19 12.15
N ALA A 502 10.59 24.69 11.10
CA ALA A 502 11.35 25.48 10.14
C ALA A 502 10.43 26.50 9.44
N TYR A 503 11.01 27.58 8.96
CA TYR A 503 10.31 28.67 8.28
C TYR A 503 9.16 29.33 9.08
N GLY A 504 8.94 28.94 10.36
CA GLY A 504 7.81 29.37 11.17
C GLY A 504 6.51 28.62 10.86
N ASP A 505 6.56 27.56 10.07
CA ASP A 505 5.41 26.76 9.72
C ASP A 505 4.97 25.84 10.88
N LYS A 506 3.68 25.47 10.90
CA LYS A 506 3.14 24.53 11.88
C LYS A 506 3.48 23.10 11.49
N VAL A 507 4.18 22.41 12.38
CA VAL A 507 4.61 21.03 12.22
C VAL A 507 3.89 20.14 13.25
N GLN A 508 3.43 18.98 12.82
CA GLN A 508 2.74 18.01 13.68
C GLN A 508 3.70 16.95 14.20
N GLY A 509 3.59 16.65 15.49
CA GLY A 509 4.21 15.51 16.11
C GLY A 509 3.18 14.58 16.75
N PHE A 510 3.58 13.34 16.94
CA PHE A 510 2.80 12.31 17.60
C PHE A 510 3.57 11.69 18.75
N LEU A 511 2.81 11.18 19.71
CA LEU A 511 3.34 10.55 20.92
C LEU A 511 2.53 9.30 21.24
N VAL A 512 3.24 8.19 21.56
CA VAL A 512 2.66 6.95 22.06
C VAL A 512 3.26 6.64 23.44
N LYS A 513 2.40 6.42 24.43
CA LYS A 513 2.79 6.11 25.79
C LYS A 513 2.98 4.61 25.98
N PRO A 514 3.87 4.17 26.86
CA PRO A 514 3.99 2.75 27.19
C PRO A 514 2.72 2.22 27.89
N PRO A 515 2.44 0.92 27.82
CA PRO A 515 1.35 0.31 28.57
C PRO A 515 1.54 0.53 30.08
N ASN A 516 0.42 0.71 30.80
CA ASN A 516 0.41 1.03 32.24
C ASN A 516 1.19 2.32 32.55
N PHE A 517 1.07 3.32 31.71
CA PHE A 517 1.72 4.61 31.87
C PHE A 517 1.42 5.26 33.25
N ASP A 518 2.47 5.79 33.90
CA ASP A 518 2.39 6.52 35.13
C ASP A 518 3.05 7.90 34.96
N ALA A 519 2.26 8.96 35.01
CA ALA A 519 2.73 10.33 34.81
C ALA A 519 3.77 10.80 35.88
N GLY A 520 3.91 10.10 36.98
CA GLY A 520 4.92 10.37 38.01
C GLY A 520 6.30 9.80 37.70
N LYS A 521 6.43 8.99 36.64
CA LYS A 521 7.70 8.36 36.28
C LYS A 521 8.36 9.07 35.10
N LYS A 522 9.64 8.80 34.91
CA LYS A 522 10.42 9.20 33.73
C LYS A 522 10.62 8.01 32.79
N TYR A 523 10.40 8.25 31.50
CA TYR A 523 10.49 7.23 30.48
C TYR A 523 11.55 7.57 29.45
N PRO A 524 12.38 6.60 29.02
CA PRO A 524 13.29 6.77 27.89
C PRO A 524 12.49 6.94 26.59
N VAL A 525 13.13 7.49 25.57
CA VAL A 525 12.50 7.83 24.30
C VAL A 525 13.05 7.00 23.15
N LYS A 526 12.16 6.46 22.32
CA LYS A 526 12.45 6.04 20.95
C LYS A 526 11.88 7.11 20.02
N PHE A 527 12.76 7.83 19.36
CA PHE A 527 12.42 8.86 18.38
C PHE A 527 12.42 8.24 17.01
N LEU A 528 11.23 8.02 16.40
CA LEU A 528 11.08 7.36 15.11
C LEU A 528 11.01 8.42 14.00
N ILE A 529 11.79 8.22 12.93
CA ILE A 529 11.84 9.08 11.75
C ILE A 529 11.38 8.28 10.55
N HIS A 530 10.31 8.72 9.87
CA HIS A 530 9.77 8.02 8.70
C HIS A 530 10.66 8.15 7.48
N GLY A 531 10.47 7.23 6.53
CA GLY A 531 11.05 7.25 5.19
C GLY A 531 10.17 8.03 4.20
N GLY A 532 10.56 8.00 2.99
CA GLY A 532 10.04 8.77 1.87
C GLY A 532 11.22 9.54 1.24
N PRO A 533 11.36 10.88 1.47
CA PRO A 533 10.81 11.68 2.59
C PRO A 533 9.30 11.97 2.53
N GLU A 534 8.69 11.86 1.35
CA GLU A 534 7.29 12.11 1.10
C GLU A 534 6.42 10.92 1.58
N GLY A 535 6.36 10.80 2.88
CA GLY A 535 5.53 9.90 3.66
C GLY A 535 4.99 10.66 4.87
N ALA A 536 4.30 9.99 5.76
CA ALA A 536 3.85 10.59 7.01
C ALA A 536 3.60 9.50 8.07
N TRP A 537 3.78 9.87 9.34
CA TRP A 537 3.20 9.16 10.46
C TRP A 537 1.72 9.51 10.57
N GLY A 538 0.89 8.54 10.92
CA GLY A 538 -0.54 8.72 11.10
C GLY A 538 -1.13 7.79 12.12
N ASP A 539 -2.46 7.82 12.22
CA ASP A 539 -3.25 6.89 13.04
C ASP A 539 -3.46 5.57 12.26
N ASP A 540 -2.35 4.96 11.85
CA ASP A 540 -2.30 3.78 11.00
C ASP A 540 -1.58 2.61 11.67
N TRP A 541 -1.85 1.39 11.16
CA TRP A 541 -1.22 0.17 11.61
C TRP A 541 -0.06 -0.24 10.70
N SER A 542 1.11 -0.49 11.30
CA SER A 542 2.25 -1.03 10.57
C SER A 542 2.69 -2.38 11.14
N TYR A 543 2.94 -3.36 10.28
CA TYR A 543 3.58 -4.63 10.64
C TYR A 543 5.12 -4.59 10.55
N ARG A 544 5.70 -3.46 10.12
CA ARG A 544 7.16 -3.25 10.01
C ARG A 544 7.69 -2.31 11.09
N TRP A 545 7.20 -1.09 11.14
CA TRP A 545 7.57 -0.05 12.08
C TRP A 545 6.35 0.28 12.96
N ASN A 546 6.06 -0.61 13.93
CA ASN A 546 4.87 -0.48 14.77
C ASN A 546 5.19 0.33 16.04
N PRO A 547 4.63 1.55 16.21
CA PRO A 547 4.92 2.40 17.34
C PRO A 547 4.45 1.80 18.68
N GLU A 548 3.36 1.04 18.72
CA GLU A 548 2.89 0.34 19.92
C GLU A 548 3.88 -0.72 20.37
N LEU A 549 4.46 -1.47 19.43
CA LEU A 549 5.46 -2.48 19.75
C LEU A 549 6.76 -1.84 20.24
N PHE A 550 7.12 -0.66 19.73
CA PHE A 550 8.26 0.12 20.24
C PHE A 550 8.00 0.70 21.64
N ALA A 551 6.76 1.06 21.96
CA ALA A 551 6.39 1.57 23.28
C ALA A 551 6.26 0.45 24.34
N ALA A 552 5.93 -0.77 23.91
CA ALA A 552 5.50 -1.88 24.76
C ALA A 552 6.48 -2.25 25.89
N ASN A 553 7.79 -2.03 25.71
CA ASN A 553 8.81 -2.33 26.72
C ASN A 553 9.22 -1.10 27.57
N GLY A 554 8.32 -0.13 27.71
CA GLY A 554 8.47 0.97 28.67
C GLY A 554 9.11 2.23 28.09
N TYR A 555 8.98 2.46 26.79
CA TYR A 555 9.42 3.69 26.13
C TYR A 555 8.24 4.60 25.79
N VAL A 556 8.49 5.90 25.82
CA VAL A 556 7.68 6.86 25.07
C VAL A 556 8.19 6.87 23.64
N VAL A 557 7.29 6.74 22.68
CA VAL A 557 7.61 6.87 21.24
C VAL A 557 7.21 8.27 20.78
N ILE A 558 8.11 8.95 20.07
CA ILE A 558 7.86 10.26 19.47
C ILE A 558 8.09 10.16 17.98
N MET A 559 7.21 10.80 17.20
CA MET A 559 7.23 10.82 15.75
C MET A 559 6.92 12.25 15.28
N ILE A 560 7.63 12.74 14.26
CA ILE A 560 7.44 14.08 13.70
C ILE A 560 7.18 13.97 12.21
N ASN A 561 6.17 14.69 11.71
CA ASN A 561 5.94 14.89 10.28
C ASN A 561 6.62 16.18 9.85
N PHE A 562 7.90 16.06 9.51
CA PHE A 562 8.79 17.16 9.11
C PHE A 562 8.45 17.68 7.70
N HIS A 563 9.00 18.85 7.30
CA HIS A 563 8.87 19.34 5.93
C HIS A 563 9.32 18.28 4.91
N GLY A 564 8.52 18.04 3.90
CA GLY A 564 8.57 16.88 3.00
C GLY A 564 7.42 15.89 3.25
N SER A 565 6.85 15.83 4.46
CA SER A 565 5.77 14.89 4.76
C SER A 565 4.48 15.19 3.98
N THR A 566 3.80 14.12 3.56
CA THR A 566 2.48 14.20 2.90
C THR A 566 1.36 14.58 3.87
N GLY A 567 0.22 15.06 3.34
CA GLY A 567 -0.95 15.41 4.14
C GLY A 567 -0.96 16.84 4.70
N TYR A 568 -0.03 17.68 4.29
CA TYR A 568 0.10 19.10 4.73
C TYR A 568 0.10 20.07 3.55
N GLY A 569 -0.31 19.60 2.37
CA GLY A 569 -0.34 20.34 1.12
C GLY A 569 0.98 20.31 0.37
N GLN A 570 0.93 20.59 -0.94
CA GLN A 570 2.07 20.44 -1.84
C GLN A 570 3.26 21.33 -1.46
N LYS A 571 3.01 22.55 -0.96
CA LYS A 571 4.09 23.44 -0.51
C LYS A 571 4.94 22.83 0.61
N PHE A 572 4.32 22.08 1.52
CA PHE A 572 5.01 21.45 2.63
C PHE A 572 5.86 20.26 2.14
N ILE A 573 5.34 19.53 1.15
CA ILE A 573 6.07 18.45 0.46
C ILE A 573 7.28 19.06 -0.27
N ASP A 574 7.09 20.06 -1.12
CA ASP A 574 8.14 20.68 -1.95
C ASP A 574 9.29 21.31 -1.13
N ALA A 575 9.07 21.58 0.14
CA ALA A 575 10.08 22.21 0.99
C ALA A 575 11.31 21.31 1.26
N ILE A 576 11.25 20.01 0.96
CA ILE A 576 12.38 19.08 1.06
C ILE A 576 13.34 19.20 -0.13
N ASN A 577 12.86 19.65 -1.30
CA ASN A 577 13.62 19.69 -2.53
C ASN A 577 14.89 20.54 -2.39
N ASP A 578 16.07 19.96 -2.59
CA ASP A 578 17.39 20.54 -2.34
C ASP A 578 17.62 21.02 -0.88
N ASP A 579 16.87 20.42 0.07
CA ASP A 579 16.98 20.75 1.51
C ASP A 579 16.88 19.53 2.44
N TRP A 580 17.39 18.39 2.03
CA TRP A 580 17.24 17.11 2.72
C TRP A 580 17.69 17.07 4.18
N GLY A 581 18.72 17.85 4.53
CA GLY A 581 19.27 17.94 5.89
C GLY A 581 19.05 19.31 6.55
N GLY A 582 18.26 20.20 5.95
CA GLY A 582 17.96 21.55 6.47
C GLY A 582 16.67 21.60 7.25
N ALA A 583 15.57 22.00 6.63
CA ALA A 583 14.27 22.14 7.28
C ALA A 583 13.79 20.85 7.98
N PRO A 584 13.90 19.65 7.39
CA PRO A 584 13.52 18.42 8.09
C PRO A 584 14.31 18.18 9.38
N PHE A 585 15.63 18.41 9.36
CA PHE A 585 16.45 18.26 10.56
C PHE A 585 16.07 19.28 11.64
N GLU A 586 15.80 20.54 11.25
CA GLU A 586 15.32 21.58 12.17
C GLU A 586 13.99 21.19 12.80
N ASP A 587 13.03 20.68 12.03
CA ASP A 587 11.74 20.21 12.52
C ASP A 587 11.88 19.03 13.51
N LEU A 588 12.70 18.05 13.16
CA LEU A 588 12.97 16.91 14.03
C LEU A 588 13.53 17.32 15.38
N MET A 589 14.52 18.24 15.39
CA MET A 589 15.13 18.72 16.62
C MET A 589 14.17 19.61 17.43
N LYS A 590 13.48 20.55 16.79
CA LYS A 590 12.49 21.42 17.46
C LYS A 590 11.29 20.65 17.99
N GLY A 591 10.83 19.64 17.26
CA GLY A 591 9.73 18.78 17.69
C GLY A 591 10.07 17.98 18.93
N LEU A 592 11.28 17.43 19.00
CA LEU A 592 11.75 16.70 20.17
C LEU A 592 11.95 17.65 21.36
N ASP A 593 12.52 18.86 21.15
CA ASP A 593 12.64 19.90 22.18
C ASP A 593 11.28 20.33 22.74
N TYR A 594 10.27 20.47 21.86
CA TYR A 594 8.91 20.79 22.26
C TYR A 594 8.30 19.67 23.14
N ALA A 595 8.50 18.40 22.72
CA ALA A 595 8.00 17.26 23.47
C ALA A 595 8.64 17.16 24.87
N GLU A 596 9.97 17.30 24.97
CA GLU A 596 10.68 17.30 26.27
C GLU A 596 10.19 18.40 27.21
N LYS A 597 9.94 19.60 26.66
CA LYS A 597 9.44 20.73 27.44
C LYS A 597 8.00 20.53 27.89
N THR A 598 7.17 19.93 27.05
CA THR A 598 5.72 19.82 27.25
C THR A 598 5.37 18.62 28.14
N TYR A 599 6.10 17.53 27.99
CA TYR A 599 5.80 16.26 28.66
C TYR A 599 6.84 15.93 29.73
N PRO A 600 6.57 16.27 30.98
CA PRO A 600 7.54 16.14 32.09
C PRO A 600 7.95 14.70 32.40
N PHE A 601 7.25 13.71 31.88
CA PHE A 601 7.58 12.29 32.01
C PHE A 601 8.67 11.81 31.02
N ILE A 602 9.10 12.62 30.07
CA ILE A 602 10.21 12.30 29.17
C ILE A 602 11.54 12.38 29.91
N ASP A 603 12.39 11.37 29.72
CA ASP A 603 13.77 11.35 30.17
C ASP A 603 14.72 11.69 29.02
N LYS A 604 15.01 12.97 28.87
CA LYS A 604 15.88 13.51 27.82
C LYS A 604 17.32 12.98 27.85
N ASP A 605 17.74 12.39 28.95
CA ASP A 605 19.07 11.79 29.12
C ASP A 605 19.10 10.34 28.61
N ARG A 606 17.96 9.79 28.13
CA ARG A 606 17.82 8.42 27.63
C ARG A 606 17.03 8.37 26.32
N GLU A 607 17.52 9.06 25.27
CA GLU A 607 16.90 9.13 23.96
C GLU A 607 17.73 8.41 22.91
N CYS A 608 17.09 7.60 22.08
CA CYS A 608 17.69 7.03 20.85
C CYS A 608 16.79 7.38 19.65
N ALA A 609 17.42 7.67 18.50
CA ALA A 609 16.72 7.93 17.25
C ALA A 609 16.86 6.76 16.28
N LEU A 610 15.77 6.42 15.61
CA LEU A 610 15.64 5.27 14.73
C LEU A 610 14.93 5.68 13.44
N GLY A 611 15.44 5.25 12.27
CA GLY A 611 14.79 5.55 11.00
C GLY A 611 15.21 4.61 9.88
N ALA A 612 14.38 4.52 8.85
CA ALA A 612 14.62 3.72 7.65
C ALA A 612 14.46 4.54 6.37
N SER A 613 15.18 4.18 5.31
CA SER A 613 15.12 4.86 4.03
C SER A 613 15.57 6.33 4.17
N TYR A 614 14.73 7.31 3.80
CA TYR A 614 15.02 8.71 4.17
C TYR A 614 15.21 8.85 5.69
N GLY A 615 14.41 8.16 6.52
CA GLY A 615 14.63 8.16 7.97
C GLY A 615 16.02 7.62 8.35
N GLY A 616 16.55 6.64 7.64
CA GLY A 616 17.92 6.16 7.78
C GLY A 616 18.96 7.19 7.34
N TYR A 617 18.69 7.92 6.26
CA TYR A 617 19.47 9.10 5.87
C TYR A 617 19.46 10.16 6.98
N ALA A 618 18.29 10.49 7.52
CA ALA A 618 18.18 11.46 8.61
C ALA A 618 18.98 11.03 9.85
N ILE A 619 19.03 9.73 10.17
CA ILE A 619 19.90 9.17 11.21
C ILE A 619 21.38 9.39 10.86
N ASN A 620 21.78 9.14 9.62
CA ASN A 620 23.15 9.37 9.16
C ASN A 620 23.54 10.86 9.18
N TRP A 621 22.57 11.74 8.90
CA TRP A 621 22.72 13.18 9.00
C TRP A 621 22.86 13.62 10.46
N ILE A 622 21.98 13.17 11.34
CA ILE A 622 22.02 13.40 12.79
C ILE A 622 23.39 13.01 13.36
N LEU A 623 23.94 11.87 12.95
CA LEU A 623 25.25 11.39 13.41
C LEU A 623 26.41 12.37 13.21
N GLY A 624 26.31 13.21 12.16
CA GLY A 624 27.30 14.25 11.84
C GLY A 624 26.98 15.66 12.40
N HIS A 625 25.77 15.88 12.98
CA HIS A 625 25.27 17.22 13.29
C HIS A 625 24.86 17.42 14.75
N THR A 626 24.68 16.36 15.54
CA THR A 626 24.36 16.46 16.97
C THR A 626 24.85 15.26 17.76
N ASP A 627 25.24 15.48 19.00
CA ASP A 627 25.65 14.43 19.98
C ASP A 627 24.49 14.15 21.00
N ARG A 628 23.25 14.56 20.72
CA ARG A 628 22.09 14.49 21.62
C ARG A 628 21.74 13.06 22.05
N PHE A 629 21.74 12.13 21.10
CA PHE A 629 21.24 10.78 21.30
C PHE A 629 22.24 9.82 21.94
N LYS A 630 21.78 8.92 22.79
CA LYS A 630 22.58 7.83 23.38
C LYS A 630 22.92 6.75 22.37
N CYS A 631 22.04 6.50 21.42
CA CYS A 631 22.27 5.60 20.31
C CYS A 631 21.44 5.96 19.07
N LEU A 632 21.85 5.43 17.94
CA LEU A 632 21.19 5.58 16.66
C LEU A 632 20.94 4.21 16.00
N VAL A 633 19.87 4.11 15.21
CA VAL A 633 19.58 2.97 14.35
C VAL A 633 19.31 3.47 12.94
N SER A 634 20.23 3.21 12.03
CA SER A 634 20.12 3.52 10.59
C SER A 634 19.79 2.25 9.83
N HIS A 635 18.60 2.18 9.27
CA HIS A 635 18.15 1.09 8.43
C HIS A 635 18.06 1.59 6.98
N ASP A 636 18.76 0.91 6.06
CA ASP A 636 18.81 1.19 4.61
C ASP A 636 18.87 2.71 4.25
N GLY A 637 19.65 3.47 5.02
CA GLY A 637 19.77 4.91 4.85
C GLY A 637 20.87 5.31 3.86
N MET A 638 20.60 6.30 3.02
CA MET A 638 21.62 6.91 2.17
C MET A 638 22.77 7.48 3.03
N PHE A 639 23.99 7.17 2.66
CA PHE A 639 25.20 7.67 3.33
C PHE A 639 26.04 8.57 2.40
N ASN A 640 26.14 8.19 1.13
CA ASN A 640 26.85 8.94 0.10
C ASN A 640 25.93 9.17 -1.09
N SER A 641 25.40 10.39 -1.21
CA SER A 641 24.41 10.77 -2.23
C SER A 641 24.86 10.48 -3.67
N THR A 642 26.16 10.62 -3.97
CA THR A 642 26.71 10.33 -5.30
C THR A 642 26.68 8.83 -5.62
N SER A 643 27.07 7.95 -4.67
CA SER A 643 26.98 6.50 -4.88
C SER A 643 25.55 6.02 -4.90
N ALA A 644 24.68 6.59 -4.05
CA ALA A 644 23.27 6.29 -4.02
C ALA A 644 22.58 6.58 -5.37
N TRP A 645 22.85 7.76 -5.97
CA TRP A 645 22.39 8.08 -7.32
C TRP A 645 22.90 7.06 -8.38
N GLY A 646 24.15 6.65 -8.29
CA GLY A 646 24.76 5.71 -9.26
C GLY A 646 24.31 4.27 -9.11
N THR A 647 23.61 3.93 -8.03
CA THR A 647 23.19 2.56 -7.71
C THR A 647 21.69 2.40 -7.47
N THR A 648 20.92 3.49 -7.41
CA THR A 648 19.45 3.39 -7.33
C THR A 648 18.85 2.90 -8.65
N GLU A 649 17.67 2.32 -8.57
CA GLU A 649 16.89 1.92 -9.73
C GLU A 649 15.97 3.05 -10.23
N GLU A 650 15.67 4.07 -9.41
CA GLU A 650 14.76 5.20 -9.69
C GLU A 650 15.51 6.53 -9.78
N LEU A 651 16.05 6.84 -10.96
CA LEU A 651 16.83 8.07 -11.15
C LEU A 651 15.97 9.34 -11.14
N TRP A 652 14.70 9.26 -11.60
CA TRP A 652 13.77 10.41 -11.61
C TRP A 652 13.68 11.07 -10.24
N PHE A 653 13.61 10.26 -9.16
CA PHE A 653 13.49 10.75 -7.80
C PHE A 653 14.71 11.62 -7.40
N ASN A 654 15.91 11.06 -7.50
CA ASN A 654 17.11 11.80 -7.14
C ASN A 654 17.35 13.03 -8.05
N ASP A 655 17.08 12.91 -9.36
CA ASP A 655 17.24 14.03 -10.29
C ASP A 655 16.29 15.20 -9.94
N TRP A 656 15.09 14.90 -9.45
CA TRP A 656 14.16 15.90 -8.96
C TRP A 656 14.59 16.50 -7.62
N GLU A 657 14.86 15.65 -6.63
CA GLU A 657 15.19 16.04 -5.26
C GLU A 657 16.48 16.88 -5.17
N PHE A 658 17.52 16.51 -5.92
CA PHE A 658 18.80 17.20 -5.93
C PHE A 658 18.97 18.18 -7.10
N LYS A 659 17.88 18.49 -7.82
CA LYS A 659 17.85 19.44 -8.95
C LYS A 659 18.87 19.11 -10.04
N GLY A 660 18.99 17.86 -10.39
CA GLY A 660 19.86 17.33 -11.43
C GLY A 660 20.75 16.20 -10.95
N THR A 661 21.65 15.75 -11.82
CA THR A 661 22.58 14.65 -11.56
C THR A 661 23.79 15.10 -10.74
N PRO A 662 24.58 14.16 -10.14
CA PRO A 662 25.87 14.49 -9.50
C PRO A 662 26.90 15.15 -10.43
N TYR A 663 26.67 15.06 -11.75
CA TYR A 663 27.55 15.67 -12.76
C TYR A 663 27.10 17.09 -13.15
N THR A 664 25.82 17.43 -12.97
CA THR A 664 25.27 18.74 -13.32
C THR A 664 25.01 19.64 -12.12
N ASN A 665 24.84 19.06 -10.92
CA ASN A 665 24.60 19.78 -9.66
C ASN A 665 25.37 19.18 -8.50
N ARG A 666 26.70 19.13 -8.62
CA ARG A 666 27.60 18.54 -7.63
C ARG A 666 27.43 19.11 -6.23
N ASP A 667 27.19 20.43 -6.14
CA ASP A 667 27.12 21.15 -4.88
C ASP A 667 25.94 20.66 -3.99
N SER A 668 24.77 20.34 -4.59
CA SER A 668 23.64 19.77 -3.88
C SER A 668 23.98 18.37 -3.32
N TYR A 669 24.58 17.53 -4.14
CA TYR A 669 24.98 16.19 -3.71
C TYR A 669 26.02 16.21 -2.58
N ASP A 670 27.03 17.07 -2.67
CA ASP A 670 28.04 17.19 -1.62
C ASP A 670 27.45 17.82 -0.34
N LYS A 671 26.58 18.82 -0.46
CA LYS A 671 25.94 19.51 0.67
C LYS A 671 25.16 18.55 1.56
N TRP A 672 24.35 17.66 0.96
CA TRP A 672 23.44 16.78 1.66
C TRP A 672 23.96 15.36 1.85
N SER A 673 25.26 15.14 1.70
CA SER A 673 25.88 13.82 1.79
C SER A 673 26.49 13.56 3.17
N PRO A 674 25.90 12.67 4.02
CA PRO A 674 26.36 12.44 5.40
C PRO A 674 27.83 12.02 5.51
N HIS A 675 28.37 11.29 4.53
CA HIS A 675 29.75 10.80 4.57
C HIS A 675 30.79 11.90 4.65
N LEU A 676 30.50 13.12 4.17
CA LEU A 676 31.40 14.26 4.24
C LEU A 676 31.55 14.84 5.66
N TYR A 677 30.66 14.46 6.57
CA TYR A 677 30.68 14.87 7.98
C TYR A 677 31.23 13.76 8.92
N ALA A 678 31.76 12.66 8.38
CA ALA A 678 32.16 11.47 9.12
C ALA A 678 33.16 11.74 10.26
N THR A 679 34.03 12.75 10.12
CA THR A 679 34.99 13.12 11.18
C THR A 679 34.34 13.58 12.49
N LYS A 680 33.03 13.89 12.48
CA LYS A 680 32.25 14.29 13.64
C LYS A 680 31.52 13.12 14.33
N PHE A 681 31.52 11.94 13.73
CA PHE A 681 30.75 10.80 14.23
C PHE A 681 31.27 10.29 15.58
N LYS A 682 30.34 10.15 16.53
CA LYS A 682 30.66 9.68 17.89
C LYS A 682 29.57 8.78 18.47
N THR A 683 28.31 8.99 18.11
CA THR A 683 27.17 8.30 18.70
C THR A 683 27.15 6.83 18.30
N PRO A 684 26.99 5.91 19.26
CA PRO A 684 26.84 4.47 18.98
C PRO A 684 25.74 4.19 17.97
N THR A 685 26.03 3.46 16.89
CA THR A 685 25.12 3.28 15.77
C THR A 685 24.96 1.81 15.36
N LEU A 686 23.70 1.37 15.28
CA LEU A 686 23.32 0.10 14.64
C LEU A 686 22.98 0.38 13.17
N VAL A 687 23.68 -0.32 12.27
CA VAL A 687 23.42 -0.26 10.81
C VAL A 687 22.66 -1.51 10.41
N ILE A 688 21.57 -1.35 9.64
CA ILE A 688 20.77 -2.47 9.13
C ILE A 688 20.60 -2.32 7.62
N HIS A 689 20.76 -3.42 6.85
CA HIS A 689 20.59 -3.37 5.39
C HIS A 689 20.30 -4.75 4.80
N GLY A 690 19.42 -4.78 3.78
CA GLY A 690 19.14 -5.95 2.95
C GLY A 690 20.04 -6.00 1.71
N GLN A 691 20.49 -7.21 1.33
CA GLN A 691 21.34 -7.41 0.14
C GLN A 691 20.61 -7.09 -1.17
N LEU A 692 19.30 -7.32 -1.20
CA LEU A 692 18.46 -7.15 -2.40
C LEU A 692 17.79 -5.78 -2.44
N ASP A 693 18.34 -4.83 -1.72
CA ASP A 693 17.88 -3.43 -1.77
C ASP A 693 18.48 -2.75 -3.01
N TYR A 694 17.60 -2.46 -3.98
CA TYR A 694 17.99 -1.75 -5.21
C TYR A 694 17.46 -0.30 -5.23
N ARG A 695 16.69 0.09 -4.21
CA ARG A 695 16.24 1.45 -3.94
C ARG A 695 17.37 2.30 -3.35
N LEU A 696 17.92 1.83 -2.23
CA LEU A 696 19.13 2.34 -1.59
C LEU A 696 20.11 1.17 -1.44
N ASP A 697 21.03 1.03 -2.38
CA ASP A 697 21.89 -0.13 -2.52
C ASP A 697 22.66 -0.44 -1.22
N VAL A 698 22.82 -1.70 -0.90
CA VAL A 698 23.50 -2.21 0.31
C VAL A 698 24.89 -1.63 0.53
N SER A 699 25.53 -1.12 -0.52
CA SER A 699 26.81 -0.44 -0.42
C SER A 699 26.78 0.81 0.46
N GLU A 700 25.63 1.47 0.59
CA GLU A 700 25.45 2.62 1.50
C GLU A 700 25.65 2.16 2.96
N GLY A 701 25.04 1.06 3.35
CA GLY A 701 25.25 0.45 4.67
C GLY A 701 26.68 -0.02 4.91
N PHE A 702 27.33 -0.61 3.90
CA PHE A 702 28.75 -1.01 4.01
C PHE A 702 29.68 0.19 4.17
N GLN A 703 29.47 1.27 3.43
CA GLN A 703 30.26 2.50 3.56
C GLN A 703 30.11 3.09 4.97
N LEU A 704 28.88 3.21 5.49
CA LEU A 704 28.61 3.71 6.83
C LEU A 704 29.28 2.85 7.90
N PHE A 705 29.04 1.53 7.88
CA PHE A 705 29.59 0.61 8.87
C PHE A 705 31.12 0.60 8.88
N THR A 706 31.74 0.56 7.70
CA THR A 706 33.21 0.64 7.54
C THR A 706 33.77 1.93 8.14
N THR A 707 33.09 3.06 7.89
CA THR A 707 33.46 4.38 8.42
C THR A 707 33.40 4.39 9.96
N LEU A 708 32.29 3.95 10.54
CA LEU A 708 32.11 3.88 11.99
C LEU A 708 33.18 3.02 12.66
N GLN A 709 33.44 1.81 12.14
CA GLN A 709 34.47 0.90 12.65
C GLN A 709 35.87 1.51 12.54
N ARG A 710 36.16 2.16 11.41
CA ARG A 710 37.47 2.82 11.21
C ARG A 710 37.72 3.98 12.15
N LEU A 711 36.65 4.69 12.53
CA LEU A 711 36.71 5.80 13.49
C LEU A 711 36.68 5.32 14.97
N GLY A 712 36.47 4.02 15.22
CA GLY A 712 36.34 3.48 16.57
C GLY A 712 35.00 3.83 17.24
N VAL A 713 33.99 4.23 16.48
CA VAL A 713 32.64 4.47 16.99
C VAL A 713 31.97 3.13 17.28
N PRO A 714 31.40 2.92 18.49
CA PRO A 714 30.71 1.68 18.79
C PRO A 714 29.59 1.41 17.77
N SER A 715 29.69 0.32 17.03
CA SER A 715 28.70 0.01 16.00
C SER A 715 28.55 -1.49 15.75
N LYS A 716 27.37 -1.88 15.27
CA LYS A 716 27.03 -3.22 14.80
C LYS A 716 26.39 -3.10 13.43
N MET A 717 26.51 -4.15 12.61
CA MET A 717 25.76 -4.27 11.37
C MET A 717 24.89 -5.53 11.43
N LEU A 718 23.60 -5.36 11.16
CA LEU A 718 22.63 -6.43 10.91
C LEU A 718 22.37 -6.48 9.40
N TYR A 719 22.92 -7.51 8.76
CA TYR A 719 22.84 -7.69 7.32
C TYR A 719 21.95 -8.87 6.98
N PHE A 720 21.00 -8.65 6.06
CA PHE A 720 20.07 -9.66 5.57
C PHE A 720 20.40 -10.03 4.12
N PRO A 721 20.90 -11.24 3.84
CA PRO A 721 21.29 -11.64 2.48
C PRO A 721 20.11 -11.89 1.54
N ASP A 722 18.90 -12.00 2.08
CA ASP A 722 17.70 -12.44 1.40
C ASP A 722 16.49 -11.51 1.60
N GLU A 723 16.73 -10.26 2.03
CA GLU A 723 15.75 -9.18 2.13
C GLU A 723 16.16 -8.02 1.20
N GLY A 724 15.15 -7.24 0.79
CA GLY A 724 15.30 -6.00 0.04
C GLY A 724 15.30 -4.77 0.92
N HIS A 725 14.70 -3.67 0.40
CA HIS A 725 14.51 -2.42 1.14
C HIS A 725 13.61 -2.61 2.37
N TRP A 726 12.74 -3.61 2.37
CA TRP A 726 11.92 -3.98 3.51
C TRP A 726 12.29 -5.35 4.04
N VAL A 727 12.39 -5.49 5.36
CA VAL A 727 12.53 -6.79 6.04
C VAL A 727 11.13 -7.36 6.24
N LEU A 728 10.79 -8.41 5.47
CA LEU A 728 9.43 -8.91 5.36
C LEU A 728 9.23 -10.35 5.82
N LYS A 729 10.28 -11.18 5.82
CA LYS A 729 10.17 -12.56 6.30
C LYS A 729 9.95 -12.58 7.81
N PRO A 730 9.03 -13.40 8.33
CA PRO A 730 8.64 -13.37 9.74
C PRO A 730 9.79 -13.54 10.73
N GLN A 731 10.70 -14.49 10.51
CA GLN A 731 11.84 -14.71 11.39
C GLN A 731 12.91 -13.62 11.25
N ASN A 732 13.14 -13.08 10.05
CA ASN A 732 13.98 -11.93 9.84
C ASN A 732 13.44 -10.69 10.55
N SER A 733 12.14 -10.44 10.47
CA SER A 733 11.45 -9.36 11.21
C SER A 733 11.59 -9.55 12.73
N GLN A 734 11.49 -10.78 13.24
CA GLN A 734 11.71 -11.08 14.65
C GLN A 734 13.15 -10.75 15.09
N LEU A 735 14.12 -11.18 14.29
CA LEU A 735 15.53 -10.87 14.55
C LEU A 735 15.80 -9.36 14.51
N TRP A 736 15.18 -8.67 13.55
CA TRP A 736 15.25 -7.21 13.42
C TRP A 736 14.76 -6.52 14.70
N TYR A 737 13.53 -6.79 15.15
CA TYR A 737 12.97 -6.19 16.36
C TYR A 737 13.77 -6.51 17.62
N ARG A 738 14.21 -7.76 17.76
CA ARG A 738 15.06 -8.18 18.89
C ARG A 738 16.39 -7.43 18.91
N THR A 739 17.03 -7.27 17.74
CA THR A 739 18.32 -6.60 17.62
C THR A 739 18.18 -5.10 17.88
N VAL A 740 17.17 -4.46 17.28
CA VAL A 740 16.90 -3.02 17.45
C VAL A 740 16.57 -2.70 18.92
N ASN A 741 15.61 -3.41 19.51
CA ASN A 741 15.24 -3.17 20.90
C ASN A 741 16.42 -3.45 21.85
N GLY A 742 17.15 -4.54 21.66
CA GLY A 742 18.32 -4.86 22.47
C GLY A 742 19.46 -3.84 22.33
N TRP A 743 19.64 -3.23 21.14
CA TRP A 743 20.58 -2.13 20.95
C TRP A 743 20.15 -0.88 21.73
N VAL A 744 18.89 -0.48 21.60
CA VAL A 744 18.35 0.69 22.30
C VAL A 744 18.38 0.48 23.82
N ASP A 745 17.97 -0.68 24.34
CA ASP A 745 17.99 -1.02 25.77
C ASP A 745 19.40 -0.94 26.35
N GLN A 746 20.40 -1.43 25.60
CA GLN A 746 21.80 -1.36 26.02
C GLN A 746 22.28 0.07 26.29
N TRP A 747 21.90 1.02 25.44
CA TRP A 747 22.41 2.40 25.52
C TRP A 747 21.52 3.32 26.38
N THR A 748 20.26 2.98 26.58
CA THR A 748 19.34 3.72 27.48
C THR A 748 19.36 3.16 28.93
N GLY A 749 19.98 2.00 29.15
CA GLY A 749 20.02 1.34 30.44
C GLY A 749 18.68 0.75 30.88
N VAL A 750 17.78 0.45 29.97
CA VAL A 750 16.56 -0.33 30.25
C VAL A 750 16.94 -1.80 30.34
N ARG A 751 16.44 -2.50 31.39
CA ARG A 751 16.72 -3.92 31.66
C ARG A 751 15.46 -4.76 31.57
#